data_954bb307d85ace92914a31b6570e56bb
#
_entry.id   954bb307d85ace92914a31b6570e56bb
#
_cell.length_a   1.000
_cell.length_b   1.000
_cell.length_c   1.000
_cell.angle_alpha   90.00
_cell.angle_beta   90.00
_cell.angle_gamma   90.00
#
_symmetry.space_group_name_H-M   'P 1'
#
loop_
_entity.id
_entity.type
_entity.pdbx_description
1 polymer ?
#
loop_
_entity_poly.entity_id
_entity_poly.type
_entity_poly.pdbx_seq_one_letter_code
_entity_poly.pdbx_strand_id
1 'polypeptide(L)'
;MQAAFSYGHWQGRRLDNRSAVDSCDLPVGFPLEEAAAFNQGNPLTSVIGPQGFLVFENAPHLTVILYAYYEDARSFSCGRCTPCRMGTVLIAEALKNAVEGRGSTVDWDEIAETARHMKVSSLCGIGLQSAEPILGAIENFRAELETTEPVAGLQGLKDAKQYVSTATAPCIEACPAHVNVPRYIDYIRDGRPEMAEGVLLKRYPLVGTCGRVCVRPCEAACARRFNEQPIAIRDLKRHAADELGVGSAELFDDAMLKHPAPGVDPNQRIAVIGAGPAGIVCAYHLLRLGRPVDVFEMEQEAGGMARWGIPSYRLPRAELAGETDIVKTLGGHYRYGEKLGRDFHLNDLLAQGYDAVFLGIGCARGQFLGPPDEDQNAQGYLRGLDFLLEVEHSQGTPEGPKPLEGDVVVIGCGNVAMDCCRTARRIVKPGCQVTVAYRRIEASAPADPEEIHAARAEGIRFEFLSAPKRILVENGRVVGIELVRMHQTEPDASGRRAVKPLPGSEFIIPCSYVIAAIGQKMDPTVFIPEDGIALTRWGTIETKENFTTSREGVFAGGDAATGPKTLILAMAQGEAAAKSIDQYLKTREPAFFPRTRLSQIIAKAKLVGACRPTRPLPIEARYTSKFLDPEARSANWEEVEGAMTIEEARQESQRCMRCMRLIAVTTRNPVVEHEPTAPNAATF
;
A
#
# COMPACT_ATOMS: atom_id res chain seq x y z
N MET A 1 -28.76 -15.08 2.44
CA MET A 1 -29.66 -14.46 3.44
C MET A 1 -29.11 -13.08 3.74
N GLN A 2 -29.88 -12.03 3.57
CA GLN A 2 -29.47 -10.70 4.00
C GLN A 2 -29.40 -10.69 5.53
N ALA A 3 -28.34 -10.11 6.10
CA ALA A 3 -28.27 -9.88 7.54
C ALA A 3 -29.31 -8.81 7.87
N ALA A 4 -30.39 -9.18 8.54
CA ALA A 4 -31.40 -8.21 8.94
C ALA A 4 -30.87 -7.38 10.11
N PHE A 5 -30.96 -6.07 9.99
CA PHE A 5 -30.53 -5.13 11.02
C PHE A 5 -31.53 -5.18 12.20
N SER A 6 -31.00 -5.27 13.42
CA SER A 6 -31.80 -5.37 14.63
C SER A 6 -31.83 -4.05 15.40
N TYR A 7 -30.72 -3.58 15.91
CA TYR A 7 -30.64 -2.32 16.64
C TYR A 7 -29.21 -1.76 16.69
N GLY A 8 -29.07 -0.52 17.14
CA GLY A 8 -27.76 0.08 17.34
C GLY A 8 -27.79 1.54 17.76
N HIS A 9 -26.61 2.06 17.99
CA HIS A 9 -26.33 3.48 18.15
C HIS A 9 -25.29 3.88 17.11
N TRP A 10 -25.61 4.84 16.27
CA TRP A 10 -24.74 5.23 15.18
C TRP A 10 -24.76 6.72 14.91
N GLN A 11 -23.61 7.36 14.99
CA GLN A 11 -23.45 8.81 14.78
C GLN A 11 -24.43 9.64 15.64
N GLY A 12 -24.57 9.29 16.91
CA GLY A 12 -25.44 9.98 17.85
C GLY A 12 -26.94 9.66 17.71
N ARG A 13 -27.30 8.67 16.89
CA ARG A 13 -28.71 8.27 16.68
C ARG A 13 -28.96 6.87 17.25
N ARG A 14 -30.04 6.74 18.01
CA ARG A 14 -30.62 5.43 18.35
C ARG A 14 -31.34 4.85 17.13
N LEU A 15 -31.08 3.60 16.82
CA LEU A 15 -31.72 2.80 15.79
C LEU A 15 -32.26 1.53 16.45
N ASP A 16 -33.55 1.19 16.34
CA ASP A 16 -34.11 0.03 17.01
C ASP A 16 -35.27 -0.56 16.19
N ASN A 17 -35.06 -1.73 15.60
CA ASN A 17 -36.06 -2.46 14.79
C ASN A 17 -36.65 -3.67 15.53
N ARG A 18 -36.39 -3.82 16.83
CA ARG A 18 -36.89 -4.95 17.61
C ARG A 18 -38.39 -4.86 17.92
N SER A 19 -38.95 -3.65 17.83
CA SER A 19 -40.40 -3.44 17.92
C SER A 19 -40.96 -3.10 16.54
N ALA A 20 -42.06 -3.74 16.16
CA ALA A 20 -42.70 -3.58 14.85
C ALA A 20 -43.29 -2.16 14.56
N VAL A 21 -43.16 -1.22 15.49
CA VAL A 21 -43.83 0.08 15.43
C VAL A 21 -42.97 1.15 14.72
N ASP A 22 -41.64 1.05 14.80
CA ASP A 22 -40.73 2.03 14.22
C ASP A 22 -39.55 1.32 13.49
N SER A 23 -39.73 0.95 12.23
CA SER A 23 -38.64 0.42 11.44
C SER A 23 -37.65 1.56 11.06
N CYS A 24 -36.41 1.44 11.48
CA CYS A 24 -35.34 2.34 11.13
C CYS A 24 -34.48 1.74 10.01
N ASP A 25 -34.20 2.54 8.99
CA ASP A 25 -33.24 2.15 7.96
C ASP A 25 -31.80 2.16 8.51
N LEU A 26 -30.97 1.26 7.98
CA LEU A 26 -29.53 1.33 8.18
C LEU A 26 -28.97 2.69 7.76
N PRO A 27 -27.83 3.13 8.34
CA PRO A 27 -27.16 4.35 7.89
C PRO A 27 -26.93 4.33 6.38
N VAL A 28 -27.27 5.41 5.71
CA VAL A 28 -27.11 5.55 4.26
C VAL A 28 -25.69 5.21 3.83
N GLY A 29 -25.54 4.29 2.88
CA GLY A 29 -24.24 3.87 2.35
C GLY A 29 -23.53 2.80 3.19
N PHE A 30 -24.18 2.16 4.16
CA PHE A 30 -23.61 0.98 4.82
C PHE A 30 -23.52 -0.19 3.83
N PRO A 31 -22.35 -0.87 3.70
CA PRO A 31 -22.10 -1.89 2.67
C PRO A 31 -22.70 -3.25 3.06
N LEU A 32 -24.02 -3.41 2.87
CA LEU A 32 -24.73 -4.63 3.25
C LEU A 32 -24.27 -5.88 2.50
N GLU A 33 -23.94 -5.74 1.21
CA GLU A 33 -23.48 -6.88 0.40
C GLU A 33 -22.15 -7.42 0.93
N GLU A 34 -21.20 -6.55 1.22
CA GLU A 34 -19.92 -6.94 1.80
C GLU A 34 -20.07 -7.48 3.21
N ALA A 35 -20.97 -6.92 4.01
CA ALA A 35 -21.26 -7.40 5.34
C ALA A 35 -21.88 -8.81 5.31
N ALA A 36 -22.77 -9.09 4.36
CA ALA A 36 -23.39 -10.41 4.18
C ALA A 36 -22.41 -11.46 3.66
N ALA A 37 -21.42 -11.05 2.88
CA ALA A 37 -20.42 -11.93 2.26
C ALA A 37 -19.05 -11.91 2.98
N PHE A 38 -18.97 -11.36 4.19
CA PHE A 38 -17.71 -11.01 4.85
C PHE A 38 -16.68 -12.13 4.89
N ASN A 39 -17.06 -13.29 5.41
CA ASN A 39 -16.16 -14.43 5.57
C ASN A 39 -16.67 -15.64 4.79
N GLN A 40 -16.50 -15.66 3.46
CA GLN A 40 -16.97 -16.75 2.59
C GLN A 40 -18.49 -17.05 2.75
N GLY A 41 -19.30 -16.00 2.86
CA GLY A 41 -20.74 -16.14 3.09
C GLY A 41 -21.13 -16.26 4.57
N ASN A 42 -20.19 -16.10 5.49
CA ASN A 42 -20.44 -15.95 6.91
C ASN A 42 -20.76 -14.47 7.22
N PRO A 43 -22.04 -14.09 7.41
CA PRO A 43 -22.41 -12.69 7.51
C PRO A 43 -21.94 -12.07 8.83
N LEU A 44 -21.74 -10.76 8.81
CA LEU A 44 -21.53 -9.99 10.03
C LEU A 44 -22.79 -10.04 10.90
N THR A 45 -22.57 -10.17 12.21
CA THR A 45 -23.61 -10.05 13.23
C THR A 45 -23.51 -8.77 14.04
N SER A 46 -22.34 -8.09 14.05
CA SER A 46 -22.21 -6.74 14.56
C SER A 46 -21.05 -5.97 13.90
N VAL A 47 -21.12 -4.64 14.00
CA VAL A 47 -20.02 -3.72 13.69
C VAL A 47 -19.91 -2.73 14.82
N ILE A 48 -18.70 -2.52 15.33
CA ILE A 48 -18.36 -1.57 16.41
C ILE A 48 -17.21 -0.68 15.97
N GLY A 49 -17.29 0.61 16.26
CA GLY A 49 -16.21 1.55 15.95
C GLY A 49 -16.49 2.99 16.39
N PRO A 50 -15.76 3.94 15.80
CA PRO A 50 -15.83 5.35 16.18
C PRO A 50 -17.20 6.03 16.07
N GLN A 51 -18.11 5.44 15.27
CA GLN A 51 -19.46 5.94 15.04
C GLN A 51 -20.48 5.37 16.03
N GLY A 52 -20.10 4.36 16.83
CA GLY A 52 -20.98 3.59 17.69
C GLY A 52 -20.98 2.10 17.35
N PHE A 53 -22.14 1.49 17.35
CA PHE A 53 -22.32 0.08 17.03
C PHE A 53 -23.61 -0.20 16.27
N LEU A 54 -23.59 -1.25 15.46
CA LEU A 54 -24.76 -1.86 14.78
C LEU A 54 -24.80 -3.33 15.13
N VAL A 55 -25.98 -3.83 15.47
CA VAL A 55 -26.24 -5.22 15.82
C VAL A 55 -27.26 -5.79 14.83
N PHE A 56 -26.93 -6.93 14.23
CA PHE A 56 -27.77 -7.65 13.29
C PHE A 56 -28.38 -8.89 13.95
N GLU A 57 -29.26 -9.59 13.26
CA GLU A 57 -29.83 -10.84 13.75
C GLU A 57 -28.75 -11.88 14.09
N ASN A 58 -29.04 -12.69 15.12
CA ASN A 58 -28.14 -13.71 15.62
C ASN A 58 -26.80 -13.20 16.16
N ALA A 59 -26.71 -11.93 16.52
CA ALA A 59 -25.52 -11.40 17.20
C ALA A 59 -25.43 -11.98 18.63
N PRO A 60 -24.22 -12.07 19.18
CA PRO A 60 -24.01 -12.22 20.61
C PRO A 60 -24.63 -11.05 21.38
N HIS A 61 -24.86 -11.22 22.68
CA HIS A 61 -25.38 -10.15 23.52
C HIS A 61 -24.48 -8.89 23.47
N LEU A 62 -25.10 -7.70 23.55
CA LEU A 62 -24.38 -6.43 23.44
C LEU A 62 -23.22 -6.29 24.43
N THR A 63 -23.41 -6.73 25.69
CA THR A 63 -22.36 -6.69 26.72
C THR A 63 -21.14 -7.51 26.33
N VAL A 64 -21.34 -8.68 25.70
CA VAL A 64 -20.24 -9.57 25.25
C VAL A 64 -19.46 -8.92 24.12
N ILE A 65 -20.16 -8.31 23.17
CA ILE A 65 -19.54 -7.63 22.02
C ILE A 65 -18.73 -6.42 22.51
N LEU A 66 -19.31 -5.61 23.40
CA LEU A 66 -18.63 -4.45 24.00
C LEU A 66 -17.43 -4.89 24.85
N TYR A 67 -17.59 -5.94 25.67
CA TYR A 67 -16.48 -6.45 26.45
C TYR A 67 -15.28 -6.86 25.58
N ALA A 68 -15.51 -7.63 24.52
CA ALA A 68 -14.46 -8.01 23.58
C ALA A 68 -13.78 -6.79 22.95
N TYR A 69 -14.56 -5.77 22.59
CA TYR A 69 -14.04 -4.52 22.02
C TYR A 69 -13.18 -3.74 23.03
N TYR A 70 -13.60 -3.64 24.30
CA TYR A 70 -12.82 -2.88 25.30
C TYR A 70 -11.59 -3.63 25.81
N GLU A 71 -11.58 -4.96 25.78
CA GLU A 71 -10.37 -5.76 25.97
C GLU A 71 -9.32 -5.42 24.90
N ASP A 72 -9.76 -5.26 23.66
CA ASP A 72 -8.86 -4.82 22.58
C ASP A 72 -8.48 -3.36 22.74
N ALA A 73 -9.40 -2.46 23.07
CA ALA A 73 -9.10 -1.06 23.32
C ALA A 73 -8.04 -0.88 24.43
N ARG A 74 -8.11 -1.69 25.47
CA ARG A 74 -7.11 -1.78 26.53
C ARG A 74 -5.75 -2.24 26.00
N SER A 75 -5.72 -3.29 25.17
CA SER A 75 -4.50 -3.84 24.60
C SER A 75 -3.83 -2.91 23.58
N PHE A 76 -4.62 -2.15 22.82
CA PHE A 76 -4.13 -1.15 21.85
C PHE A 76 -3.76 0.19 22.50
N SER A 77 -4.10 0.41 23.76
CA SER A 77 -3.70 1.62 24.48
C SER A 77 -2.19 1.67 24.65
N CYS A 78 -1.56 2.76 24.18
CA CYS A 78 -0.11 2.96 24.36
C CYS A 78 0.30 3.35 25.77
N GLY A 79 -0.65 3.54 26.72
CA GLY A 79 -0.42 3.87 28.11
C GLY A 79 0.00 5.31 28.42
N ARG A 80 0.23 6.18 27.42
CA ARG A 80 0.79 7.54 27.61
C ARG A 80 -0.14 8.53 28.29
N CYS A 81 -1.44 8.46 28.04
CA CYS A 81 -2.40 9.38 28.66
C CYS A 81 -3.31 8.66 29.65
N THR A 82 -3.45 9.25 30.85
CA THR A 82 -4.25 8.66 31.92
C THR A 82 -5.71 8.40 31.55
N PRO A 83 -6.43 9.32 30.85
CA PRO A 83 -7.82 9.06 30.50
C PRO A 83 -8.03 7.77 29.68
N CYS A 84 -7.21 7.52 28.67
CA CYS A 84 -7.28 6.30 27.88
C CYS A 84 -6.81 5.08 28.69
N ARG A 85 -5.64 5.16 29.32
CA ARG A 85 -5.05 4.03 30.07
C ARG A 85 -5.97 3.51 31.17
N MET A 86 -6.55 4.41 31.97
CA MET A 86 -7.45 4.04 33.07
C MET A 86 -8.86 3.79 32.58
N GLY A 87 -9.36 4.64 31.70
CA GLY A 87 -10.75 4.53 31.24
C GLY A 87 -11.05 3.24 30.49
N THR A 88 -10.11 2.77 29.60
CA THR A 88 -10.31 1.48 28.92
C THR A 88 -10.33 0.30 29.89
N VAL A 89 -9.54 0.36 30.98
CA VAL A 89 -9.54 -0.68 32.03
C VAL A 89 -10.84 -0.65 32.81
N LEU A 90 -11.27 0.52 33.29
CA LEU A 90 -12.50 0.66 34.09
C LEU A 90 -13.74 0.21 33.29
N ILE A 91 -13.83 0.62 32.03
CA ILE A 91 -14.94 0.20 31.16
C ILE A 91 -14.91 -1.31 30.90
N ALA A 92 -13.71 -1.90 30.63
CA ALA A 92 -13.59 -3.34 30.43
C ALA A 92 -14.01 -4.13 31.68
N GLU A 93 -13.62 -3.71 32.88
CA GLU A 93 -13.99 -4.36 34.15
C GLU A 93 -15.50 -4.21 34.44
N ALA A 94 -16.10 -3.06 34.17
CA ALA A 94 -17.54 -2.84 34.28
C ALA A 94 -18.31 -3.80 33.33
N LEU A 95 -17.90 -3.90 32.09
CA LEU A 95 -18.49 -4.82 31.11
C LEU A 95 -18.27 -6.29 31.47
N LYS A 96 -17.12 -6.64 32.04
CA LYS A 96 -16.87 -7.96 32.59
C LYS A 96 -17.88 -8.32 33.69
N ASN A 97 -18.13 -7.41 34.64
CA ASN A 97 -19.13 -7.59 35.65
C ASN A 97 -20.54 -7.80 35.04
N ALA A 98 -20.90 -7.01 34.05
CA ALA A 98 -22.17 -7.18 33.36
C ALA A 98 -22.27 -8.53 32.66
N VAL A 99 -21.21 -8.99 32.00
CA VAL A 99 -21.22 -10.32 31.38
C VAL A 99 -21.33 -11.44 32.40
N GLU A 100 -20.78 -11.28 33.60
CA GLU A 100 -20.86 -12.25 34.70
C GLU A 100 -22.17 -12.14 35.48
N GLY A 101 -23.14 -11.35 35.01
CA GLY A 101 -24.48 -11.20 35.65
C GLY A 101 -24.51 -10.22 36.81
N ARG A 102 -23.52 -9.37 36.94
CA ARG A 102 -23.45 -8.34 37.98
C ARG A 102 -23.59 -6.91 37.41
N GLY A 103 -24.15 -6.79 36.21
CA GLY A 103 -24.32 -5.51 35.51
C GLY A 103 -25.21 -4.52 36.27
N SER A 104 -26.21 -4.99 37.00
CA SER A 104 -27.07 -4.17 37.85
C SER A 104 -26.35 -3.54 39.08
N THR A 105 -25.18 -4.07 39.44
CA THR A 105 -24.36 -3.51 40.54
C THR A 105 -23.30 -2.49 40.07
N VAL A 106 -23.20 -2.29 38.76
CA VAL A 106 -22.23 -1.34 38.16
C VAL A 106 -22.84 0.07 38.16
N ASP A 107 -22.08 1.06 38.58
CA ASP A 107 -22.46 2.47 38.42
C ASP A 107 -22.18 2.91 36.95
N TRP A 108 -23.19 2.73 36.09
CA TRP A 108 -23.10 3.07 34.67
C TRP A 108 -23.02 4.59 34.44
N ASP A 109 -23.40 5.43 35.41
CA ASP A 109 -23.26 6.88 35.28
C ASP A 109 -21.81 7.31 35.50
N GLU A 110 -21.09 6.69 36.45
CA GLU A 110 -19.64 6.85 36.63
C GLU A 110 -18.87 6.35 35.39
N ILE A 111 -19.26 5.23 34.80
CA ILE A 111 -18.68 4.71 33.55
C ILE A 111 -18.92 5.68 32.38
N ALA A 112 -20.12 6.27 32.27
CA ALA A 112 -20.41 7.27 31.25
C ALA A 112 -19.56 8.54 31.44
N GLU A 113 -19.36 8.99 32.68
CA GLU A 113 -18.48 10.14 32.97
C GLU A 113 -17.03 9.83 32.59
N THR A 114 -16.53 8.66 32.96
CA THR A 114 -15.20 8.15 32.54
C THR A 114 -15.05 8.17 31.02
N ALA A 115 -16.05 7.68 30.30
CA ALA A 115 -16.03 7.68 28.83
C ALA A 115 -16.07 9.09 28.23
N ARG A 116 -16.86 10.03 28.82
CA ARG A 116 -16.86 11.45 28.42
C ARG A 116 -15.48 12.08 28.64
N HIS A 117 -14.84 11.81 29.78
CA HIS A 117 -13.47 12.24 30.02
C HIS A 117 -12.47 11.68 28.99
N MET A 118 -12.56 10.39 28.64
CA MET A 118 -11.75 9.82 27.57
C MET A 118 -11.95 10.57 26.25
N LYS A 119 -13.21 10.87 25.89
CA LYS A 119 -13.59 11.51 24.63
C LYS A 119 -12.99 12.92 24.46
N VAL A 120 -12.73 13.65 25.53
CA VAL A 120 -12.23 15.04 25.47
C VAL A 120 -10.76 15.18 25.86
N SER A 121 -10.21 14.29 26.71
CA SER A 121 -8.88 14.46 27.32
C SER A 121 -7.83 13.48 26.81
N SER A 122 -8.19 12.46 26.05
CA SER A 122 -7.22 11.52 25.47
C SER A 122 -6.39 12.20 24.38
N LEU A 123 -5.14 11.72 24.19
CA LEU A 123 -4.19 12.31 23.23
C LEU A 123 -4.36 11.80 21.80
N CYS A 124 -5.01 10.68 21.60
CA CYS A 124 -5.14 10.05 20.28
C CYS A 124 -6.51 9.41 20.07
N GLY A 125 -6.78 9.02 18.83
CA GLY A 125 -8.07 8.48 18.42
C GLY A 125 -8.51 7.20 19.16
N ILE A 126 -7.59 6.38 19.69
CA ILE A 126 -7.97 5.19 20.48
C ILE A 126 -8.79 5.65 21.70
N GLY A 127 -8.27 6.54 22.53
CA GLY A 127 -9.01 7.01 23.68
C GLY A 127 -10.20 7.90 23.33
N LEU A 128 -10.03 8.84 22.37
CA LEU A 128 -11.08 9.78 21.99
C LEU A 128 -12.31 9.08 21.41
N GLN A 129 -12.13 8.04 20.61
CA GLN A 129 -13.20 7.47 19.79
C GLN A 129 -13.74 6.14 20.32
N SER A 130 -12.96 5.41 21.13
CA SER A 130 -13.47 4.23 21.82
C SER A 130 -14.54 4.57 22.87
N ALA A 131 -14.67 5.84 23.26
CA ALA A 131 -15.73 6.28 24.18
C ALA A 131 -17.15 6.17 23.56
N GLU A 132 -17.29 6.30 22.24
CA GLU A 132 -18.61 6.39 21.60
C GLU A 132 -19.48 5.14 21.76
N PRO A 133 -18.97 3.91 21.56
CA PRO A 133 -19.82 2.72 21.70
C PRO A 133 -20.43 2.55 23.08
N ILE A 134 -19.67 2.78 24.17
CA ILE A 134 -20.19 2.62 25.53
C ILE A 134 -21.16 3.74 25.91
N LEU A 135 -20.87 4.98 25.49
CA LEU A 135 -21.81 6.08 25.70
C LEU A 135 -23.15 5.80 25.02
N GLY A 136 -23.11 5.39 23.75
CA GLY A 136 -24.31 5.03 23.03
C GLY A 136 -25.09 3.85 23.66
N ALA A 137 -24.38 2.87 24.21
CA ALA A 137 -24.99 1.75 24.92
C ALA A 137 -25.66 2.19 26.23
N ILE A 138 -24.98 2.97 27.06
CA ILE A 138 -25.53 3.48 28.33
C ILE A 138 -26.73 4.38 28.08
N GLU A 139 -26.64 5.29 27.12
CA GLU A 139 -27.69 6.26 26.84
C GLU A 139 -28.94 5.66 26.20
N ASN A 140 -28.80 4.63 25.37
CA ASN A 140 -29.91 4.12 24.54
C ASN A 140 -30.30 2.67 24.84
N PHE A 141 -29.42 1.87 25.45
CA PHE A 141 -29.60 0.43 25.65
C PHE A 141 -29.13 -0.01 27.05
N ARG A 142 -29.31 0.82 28.07
CA ARG A 142 -28.83 0.59 29.44
C ARG A 142 -29.35 -0.75 30.00
N ALA A 143 -30.59 -1.12 29.71
CA ALA A 143 -31.15 -2.39 30.14
C ALA A 143 -30.37 -3.63 29.66
N GLU A 144 -29.66 -3.53 28.53
CA GLU A 144 -28.77 -4.59 28.02
C GLU A 144 -27.49 -4.72 28.86
N LEU A 145 -27.14 -3.68 29.61
CA LEU A 145 -25.94 -3.63 30.44
C LEU A 145 -26.24 -4.03 31.91
N GLU A 146 -27.46 -3.78 32.41
CA GLU A 146 -27.88 -4.02 33.78
C GLU A 146 -28.30 -5.52 33.99
N THR A 147 -27.46 -6.43 33.56
CA THR A 147 -27.66 -7.86 33.65
C THR A 147 -27.66 -8.35 35.11
N THR A 148 -28.50 -9.28 35.45
CA THR A 148 -28.60 -9.93 36.79
C THR A 148 -28.17 -11.39 36.77
N GLU A 149 -27.99 -11.97 35.58
CA GLU A 149 -27.52 -13.32 35.37
C GLU A 149 -26.36 -13.33 34.34
N PRO A 150 -25.46 -14.31 34.42
CA PRO A 150 -24.40 -14.46 33.45
C PRO A 150 -24.91 -14.54 32.02
N VAL A 151 -24.35 -13.75 31.13
CA VAL A 151 -24.74 -13.75 29.73
C VAL A 151 -24.08 -14.93 29.02
N ALA A 152 -24.90 -15.75 28.36
CA ALA A 152 -24.40 -16.88 27.57
C ALA A 152 -23.52 -16.41 26.40
N GLY A 153 -22.43 -17.12 26.12
CA GLY A 153 -21.53 -16.84 24.99
C GLY A 153 -20.24 -16.08 25.35
N LEU A 154 -19.98 -15.85 26.64
CA LEU A 154 -18.76 -15.17 27.09
C LEU A 154 -17.49 -15.93 26.79
N GLN A 155 -17.50 -17.25 26.93
CA GLN A 155 -16.33 -18.07 26.69
C GLN A 155 -16.09 -18.14 25.19
N GLY A 156 -15.74 -17.01 24.65
CA GLY A 156 -15.14 -17.18 23.46
C GLY A 156 -15.65 -16.59 22.19
N LEU A 157 -16.13 -15.35 22.10
CA LEU A 157 -16.13 -14.69 20.79
C LEU A 157 -14.74 -14.74 20.14
N LYS A 158 -13.70 -14.54 20.95
CA LYS A 158 -12.29 -14.66 20.50
C LYS A 158 -11.88 -16.13 20.37
N ASP A 159 -12.18 -16.97 21.36
CA ASP A 159 -11.87 -18.40 21.34
C ASP A 159 -12.68 -19.15 20.28
N ALA A 160 -13.93 -18.77 20.07
CA ALA A 160 -14.78 -19.27 18.99
C ALA A 160 -14.42 -18.71 17.62
N LYS A 161 -13.41 -17.80 17.53
CA LYS A 161 -13.04 -17.13 16.30
C LYS A 161 -14.18 -16.42 15.57
N GLN A 162 -15.14 -15.90 16.32
CA GLN A 162 -16.30 -15.17 15.79
C GLN A 162 -16.12 -13.64 15.85
N TYR A 163 -14.93 -13.18 16.18
CA TYR A 163 -14.61 -11.78 16.38
C TYR A 163 -13.34 -11.41 15.63
N VAL A 164 -13.40 -10.30 14.90
CA VAL A 164 -12.24 -9.71 14.19
C VAL A 164 -12.14 -8.24 14.55
N SER A 165 -10.98 -7.78 14.98
CA SER A 165 -10.72 -6.37 15.25
C SER A 165 -9.47 -5.86 14.54
N THR A 166 -9.42 -4.54 14.34
CA THR A 166 -8.25 -3.87 13.81
C THR A 166 -8.13 -2.46 14.39
N ALA A 167 -6.91 -2.12 14.84
CA ALA A 167 -6.57 -0.74 15.14
C ALA A 167 -5.99 -0.09 13.90
N THR A 168 -6.67 0.92 13.37
CA THR A 168 -6.31 1.53 12.09
C THR A 168 -6.38 3.06 12.13
N ALA A 169 -5.92 3.71 11.04
CA ALA A 169 -5.94 5.15 10.85
C ALA A 169 -6.08 5.47 9.36
N PRO A 170 -6.50 6.69 8.95
CA PRO A 170 -6.62 7.05 7.54
C PRO A 170 -5.35 6.78 6.72
N CYS A 171 -4.16 7.06 7.29
CA CYS A 171 -2.89 6.78 6.64
C CYS A 171 -2.54 5.29 6.55
N ILE A 172 -3.03 4.46 7.47
CA ILE A 172 -2.87 2.99 7.43
C ILE A 172 -3.75 2.41 6.33
N GLU A 173 -5.04 2.78 6.30
CA GLU A 173 -5.98 2.27 5.31
C GLU A 173 -5.67 2.72 3.88
N ALA A 174 -5.11 3.91 3.72
CA ALA A 174 -4.66 4.39 2.41
C ALA A 174 -3.38 3.71 1.92
N CYS A 175 -2.59 3.10 2.81
CA CYS A 175 -1.38 2.39 2.45
C CYS A 175 -1.74 0.97 1.97
N PRO A 176 -1.41 0.57 0.73
CA PRO A 176 -1.67 -0.80 0.26
C PRO A 176 -1.08 -1.90 1.16
N ALA A 177 0.08 -1.63 1.78
CA ALA A 177 0.73 -2.55 2.72
C ALA A 177 0.25 -2.39 4.18
N HIS A 178 -0.75 -1.54 4.46
CA HIS A 178 -1.28 -1.28 5.80
C HIS A 178 -0.20 -1.05 6.87
N VAL A 179 0.85 -0.29 6.52
CA VAL A 179 1.92 0.07 7.44
C VAL A 179 1.36 0.88 8.61
N ASN A 180 1.75 0.54 9.83
CA ASN A 180 1.34 1.29 11.02
C ASN A 180 2.09 2.62 11.12
N VAL A 181 1.66 3.60 10.29
CA VAL A 181 2.28 4.92 10.17
C VAL A 181 2.35 5.67 11.51
N PRO A 182 1.28 5.77 12.31
CA PRO A 182 1.38 6.47 13.59
C PRO A 182 2.40 5.84 14.55
N ARG A 183 2.61 4.53 14.46
CA ARG A 183 3.51 3.82 15.38
C ARG A 183 4.98 4.11 15.08
N TYR A 184 5.41 4.00 13.82
CA TYR A 184 6.80 4.30 13.53
C TYR A 184 7.12 5.79 13.68
N ILE A 185 6.17 6.69 13.41
CA ILE A 185 6.33 8.13 13.69
C ILE A 185 6.51 8.39 15.19
N ASP A 186 5.78 7.67 16.05
CA ASP A 186 5.97 7.76 17.49
C ASP A 186 7.39 7.37 17.92
N TYR A 187 7.94 6.32 17.33
CA TYR A 187 9.29 5.89 17.65
C TYR A 187 10.35 6.89 17.19
N ILE A 188 10.19 7.48 15.99
CA ILE A 188 11.08 8.57 15.53
C ILE A 188 11.04 9.76 16.50
N ARG A 189 9.83 10.19 16.89
CA ARG A 189 9.66 11.28 17.88
C ARG A 189 10.37 10.97 19.20
N ASP A 190 10.33 9.72 19.62
CA ASP A 190 10.92 9.28 20.89
C ASP A 190 12.43 8.99 20.76
N GLY A 191 13.04 9.22 19.58
CA GLY A 191 14.47 9.01 19.32
C GLY A 191 14.85 7.53 19.27
N ARG A 192 13.96 6.68 18.77
CA ARG A 192 14.13 5.22 18.66
C ARG A 192 13.96 4.76 17.21
N PRO A 193 14.87 5.14 16.29
CA PRO A 193 14.75 4.84 14.86
C PRO A 193 14.75 3.32 14.59
N GLU A 194 15.48 2.52 15.37
CA GLU A 194 15.51 1.06 15.29
C GLU A 194 14.11 0.43 15.46
N MET A 195 13.32 0.97 16.39
CA MET A 195 11.94 0.51 16.59
C MET A 195 11.01 0.98 15.48
N ALA A 196 11.29 2.15 14.91
CA ALA A 196 10.53 2.67 13.77
C ALA A 196 10.73 1.78 12.54
N GLU A 197 11.97 1.40 12.23
CA GLU A 197 12.29 0.51 11.13
C GLU A 197 11.71 -0.89 11.38
N GLY A 198 11.78 -1.42 12.59
CA GLY A 198 11.15 -2.69 12.96
C GLY A 198 9.65 -2.74 12.66
N VAL A 199 8.92 -1.62 12.81
CA VAL A 199 7.51 -1.52 12.40
C VAL A 199 7.35 -1.66 10.87
N LEU A 200 8.27 -1.09 10.10
CA LEU A 200 8.25 -1.11 8.64
C LEU A 200 8.64 -2.49 8.10
N LEU A 201 9.69 -3.11 8.65
CA LEU A 201 10.17 -4.44 8.32
C LEU A 201 9.14 -5.55 8.56
N LYS A 202 8.15 -5.34 9.43
CA LYS A 202 7.02 -6.26 9.56
C LYS A 202 6.21 -6.41 8.27
N ARG A 203 6.31 -5.43 7.36
CA ARG A 203 5.56 -5.39 6.09
C ARG A 203 6.42 -5.65 4.87
N TYR A 204 7.60 -5.09 4.81
CA TYR A 204 8.51 -5.26 3.66
C TYR A 204 9.94 -4.84 4.02
N PRO A 205 10.95 -5.41 3.37
CA PRO A 205 12.35 -5.08 3.62
C PRO A 205 12.82 -3.81 2.89
N LEU A 206 12.11 -3.37 1.83
CA LEU A 206 12.50 -2.24 0.98
C LEU A 206 12.08 -0.90 1.60
N VAL A 207 12.59 -0.60 2.80
CA VAL A 207 12.18 0.56 3.62
C VAL A 207 12.75 1.86 3.08
N GLY A 208 14.05 1.93 2.82
CA GLY A 208 14.75 3.08 2.27
C GLY A 208 14.35 3.37 0.83
N THR A 209 14.19 2.31 0.02
CA THR A 209 13.60 2.39 -1.33
C THR A 209 12.21 3.02 -1.27
N CYS A 210 11.33 2.52 -0.42
CA CYS A 210 9.97 3.07 -0.27
C CYS A 210 9.98 4.48 0.34
N GLY A 211 10.97 4.80 1.19
CA GLY A 211 11.20 6.13 1.74
C GLY A 211 11.57 7.18 0.68
N ARG A 212 12.17 6.75 -0.44
CA ARG A 212 12.60 7.62 -1.54
C ARG A 212 11.56 7.76 -2.65
N VAL A 213 10.91 6.65 -3.07
CA VAL A 213 10.13 6.64 -4.33
C VAL A 213 8.65 6.34 -4.17
N CYS A 214 8.13 6.24 -2.95
CA CYS A 214 6.70 5.99 -2.72
C CYS A 214 5.84 7.19 -3.15
N VAL A 215 4.73 6.91 -3.84
CA VAL A 215 3.72 7.92 -4.27
C VAL A 215 2.83 8.44 -3.13
N ARG A 216 3.07 8.06 -1.90
CA ARG A 216 2.53 8.65 -0.67
C ARG A 216 1.00 8.69 -0.52
N PRO A 217 0.23 7.61 -0.79
CA PRO A 217 -1.22 7.65 -0.60
C PRO A 217 -1.61 7.93 0.87
N CYS A 218 -0.75 7.57 1.82
CA CYS A 218 -0.92 7.86 3.25
C CYS A 218 -0.90 9.37 3.57
N GLU A 219 -0.10 10.18 2.87
CA GLU A 219 -0.06 11.63 3.02
C GLU A 219 -1.33 12.26 2.44
N ALA A 220 -1.79 11.79 1.28
CA ALA A 220 -3.05 12.23 0.69
C ALA A 220 -4.26 11.96 1.61
N ALA A 221 -4.21 10.90 2.43
CA ALA A 221 -5.24 10.56 3.41
C ALA A 221 -5.01 11.15 4.81
N CYS A 222 -3.87 11.80 5.05
CA CYS A 222 -3.51 12.33 6.36
C CYS A 222 -4.52 13.37 6.84
N ALA A 223 -5.10 13.16 8.04
CA ALA A 223 -6.09 14.08 8.59
C ALA A 223 -5.52 15.47 8.97
N ARG A 224 -4.21 15.59 9.13
CA ARG A 224 -3.56 16.88 9.39
C ARG A 224 -3.81 17.91 8.28
N ARG A 225 -4.03 17.46 7.05
CA ARG A 225 -4.36 18.32 5.88
C ARG A 225 -5.60 19.19 6.07
N PHE A 226 -6.48 18.84 7.00
CA PHE A 226 -7.67 19.64 7.30
C PHE A 226 -7.39 20.80 8.27
N ASN A 227 -6.19 20.82 8.87
CA ASN A 227 -5.71 21.88 9.74
C ASN A 227 -4.68 22.78 9.00
N GLU A 228 -3.75 22.13 8.29
CA GLU A 228 -2.66 22.76 7.53
C GLU A 228 -2.19 21.83 6.40
N GLN A 229 -0.93 21.36 6.45
CA GLN A 229 -0.37 20.41 5.49
C GLN A 229 -0.25 19.00 6.09
N PRO A 230 -0.36 17.93 5.29
CA PRO A 230 -0.16 16.55 5.78
C PRO A 230 1.24 16.37 6.38
N ILE A 231 1.40 15.33 7.18
CA ILE A 231 2.72 14.90 7.68
C ILE A 231 3.60 14.45 6.51
N ALA A 232 4.89 14.77 6.52
CA ALA A 232 5.90 14.27 5.59
C ALA A 232 6.25 12.80 5.88
N ILE A 233 5.29 11.91 5.63
CA ILE A 233 5.33 10.49 6.05
C ILE A 233 6.41 9.73 5.28
N ARG A 234 6.60 10.03 3.99
CA ARG A 234 7.64 9.42 3.16
C ARG A 234 9.03 9.76 3.70
N ASP A 235 9.26 11.03 3.99
CA ASP A 235 10.57 11.52 4.43
C ASP A 235 10.91 10.99 5.83
N LEU A 236 9.92 10.89 6.73
CA LEU A 236 10.09 10.24 8.04
C LEU A 236 10.43 8.75 7.91
N LYS A 237 9.87 8.06 6.93
CA LYS A 237 10.21 6.67 6.65
C LYS A 237 11.64 6.54 6.14
N ARG A 238 12.04 7.42 5.22
CA ARG A 238 13.42 7.50 4.74
C ARG A 238 14.39 7.74 5.89
N HIS A 239 14.09 8.72 6.76
CA HIS A 239 14.89 9.00 7.94
C HIS A 239 15.10 7.77 8.82
N ALA A 240 14.04 6.95 9.05
CA ALA A 240 14.17 5.73 9.84
C ALA A 240 15.14 4.73 9.23
N ALA A 241 15.15 4.58 7.90
CA ALA A 241 16.08 3.70 7.19
C ALA A 241 17.52 4.26 7.17
N ASP A 242 17.67 5.57 6.89
CA ASP A 242 18.98 6.20 6.74
C ASP A 242 19.77 6.25 8.07
N GLU A 243 19.08 6.40 9.23
CA GLU A 243 19.70 6.44 10.56
C GLU A 243 20.38 5.11 10.95
N LEU A 244 19.88 3.99 10.47
CA LEU A 244 20.41 2.67 10.82
C LEU A 244 21.37 2.12 9.77
N GLY A 245 21.37 2.75 8.60
CA GLY A 245 22.12 2.27 7.45
C GLY A 245 21.52 1.01 6.82
N VAL A 246 21.83 0.85 5.55
CA VAL A 246 21.30 -0.24 4.74
C VAL A 246 21.78 -1.58 5.28
N GLY A 247 20.83 -2.47 5.58
CA GLY A 247 21.13 -3.85 5.94
C GLY A 247 21.87 -4.00 7.26
N SER A 248 21.54 -3.17 8.27
CA SER A 248 22.07 -3.42 9.62
C SER A 248 21.70 -4.84 10.02
N ALA A 249 22.67 -5.75 9.95
CA ALA A 249 22.50 -7.17 10.29
C ALA A 249 21.92 -7.35 11.70
N GLU A 250 22.16 -6.38 12.58
CA GLU A 250 21.67 -6.34 13.95
C GLU A 250 20.14 -6.23 14.06
N LEU A 251 19.46 -5.55 13.10
CA LEU A 251 17.99 -5.51 13.04
C LEU A 251 17.38 -6.81 12.52
N PHE A 252 18.17 -7.57 11.80
CA PHE A 252 17.79 -8.88 11.28
C PHE A 252 18.13 -10.01 12.24
N ASP A 253 18.59 -9.67 13.45
CA ASP A 253 18.90 -10.67 14.46
C ASP A 253 17.65 -11.48 14.85
N ASP A 254 17.86 -12.75 15.00
CA ASP A 254 16.98 -13.90 15.01
C ASP A 254 15.59 -13.76 15.64
N ALA A 255 15.46 -13.03 16.75
CA ALA A 255 14.23 -13.01 17.52
C ALA A 255 13.09 -12.20 16.90
N MET A 256 13.40 -11.16 16.09
CA MET A 256 12.39 -10.29 15.51
C MET A 256 11.96 -10.67 14.09
N LEU A 257 12.81 -11.38 13.35
CA LEU A 257 12.57 -11.64 11.93
C LEU A 257 12.35 -13.09 11.56
N LYS A 258 13.02 -14.03 12.23
CA LYS A 258 12.80 -15.48 12.01
C LYS A 258 11.73 -15.98 12.98
N HIS A 259 10.55 -16.20 12.48
CA HIS A 259 9.48 -16.87 13.20
C HIS A 259 9.05 -18.10 12.40
N PRO A 260 9.77 -19.24 12.52
CA PRO A 260 9.34 -20.44 11.84
C PRO A 260 7.91 -20.76 12.25
N ALA A 261 7.01 -20.81 11.28
CA ALA A 261 5.63 -21.13 11.55
C ALA A 261 5.52 -22.60 11.97
N PRO A 262 4.68 -22.93 12.96
CA PRO A 262 4.42 -24.33 13.30
C PRO A 262 3.97 -25.12 12.07
N GLY A 263 4.52 -26.33 11.89
CA GLY A 263 4.12 -27.22 10.80
C GLY A 263 4.70 -26.88 9.43
N VAL A 264 5.76 -26.08 9.36
CA VAL A 264 6.52 -25.87 8.11
C VAL A 264 7.38 -27.10 7.84
N ASP A 265 7.21 -27.71 6.67
CA ASP A 265 8.09 -28.74 6.15
C ASP A 265 9.27 -28.08 5.42
N PRO A 266 10.52 -28.26 5.89
CA PRO A 266 11.70 -27.67 5.27
C PRO A 266 12.05 -28.28 3.90
N ASN A 267 11.42 -29.38 3.52
CA ASN A 267 11.61 -29.98 2.20
C ASN A 267 10.72 -29.39 1.12
N GLN A 268 9.68 -28.64 1.49
CA GLN A 268 8.81 -27.95 0.54
C GLN A 268 9.51 -26.71 0.00
N ARG A 269 9.92 -26.78 -1.27
CA ARG A 269 10.69 -25.72 -1.94
C ARG A 269 9.77 -24.79 -2.73
N ILE A 270 10.08 -23.50 -2.71
CA ILE A 270 9.31 -22.47 -3.41
C ILE A 270 10.20 -21.76 -4.42
N ALA A 271 9.70 -21.64 -5.66
CA ALA A 271 10.32 -20.83 -6.69
C ALA A 271 9.61 -19.46 -6.76
N VAL A 272 10.37 -18.38 -6.63
CA VAL A 272 9.91 -17.01 -6.88
C VAL A 272 10.54 -16.55 -8.19
N ILE A 273 9.71 -16.22 -9.19
CA ILE A 273 10.18 -15.79 -10.52
C ILE A 273 10.04 -14.28 -10.64
N GLY A 274 11.18 -13.60 -10.74
CA GLY A 274 11.35 -12.15 -10.73
C GLY A 274 11.73 -11.60 -9.37
N ALA A 275 12.93 -11.01 -9.28
CA ALA A 275 13.45 -10.32 -8.09
C ALA A 275 13.08 -8.83 -8.06
N GLY A 276 11.90 -8.47 -8.56
CA GLY A 276 11.30 -7.15 -8.37
C GLY A 276 10.65 -7.00 -6.99
N PRO A 277 10.08 -5.83 -6.65
CA PRO A 277 9.52 -5.57 -5.31
C PRO A 277 8.50 -6.60 -4.83
N ALA A 278 7.64 -7.14 -5.71
CA ALA A 278 6.68 -8.17 -5.35
C ALA A 278 7.37 -9.50 -5.00
N GLY A 279 8.34 -9.93 -5.82
CA GLY A 279 9.06 -11.19 -5.60
C GLY A 279 9.96 -11.14 -4.37
N ILE A 280 10.69 -10.03 -4.16
CA ILE A 280 11.54 -9.83 -2.98
C ILE A 280 10.70 -9.90 -1.71
N VAL A 281 9.55 -9.20 -1.65
CA VAL A 281 8.70 -9.21 -0.46
C VAL A 281 8.04 -10.57 -0.25
N CYS A 282 7.64 -11.27 -1.32
CA CYS A 282 7.14 -12.63 -1.24
C CYS A 282 8.20 -13.58 -0.66
N ALA A 283 9.41 -13.56 -1.20
CA ALA A 283 10.54 -14.35 -0.71
C ALA A 283 10.87 -14.03 0.76
N TYR A 284 10.93 -12.73 1.10
CA TYR A 284 11.18 -12.24 2.45
C TYR A 284 10.19 -12.84 3.46
N HIS A 285 8.88 -12.78 3.19
CA HIS A 285 7.89 -13.32 4.12
C HIS A 285 7.93 -14.86 4.22
N LEU A 286 8.15 -15.55 3.10
CA LEU A 286 8.27 -17.01 3.10
C LEU A 286 9.51 -17.49 3.88
N LEU A 287 10.65 -16.83 3.68
CA LEU A 287 11.90 -17.14 4.42
C LEU A 287 11.74 -16.90 5.92
N ARG A 288 11.06 -15.80 6.32
CA ARG A 288 10.75 -15.54 7.74
C ARG A 288 9.89 -16.63 8.37
N LEU A 289 9.02 -17.26 7.59
CA LEU A 289 8.22 -18.42 8.04
C LEU A 289 9.02 -19.72 8.06
N GLY A 290 10.29 -19.71 7.65
CA GLY A 290 11.16 -20.89 7.58
C GLY A 290 11.00 -21.70 6.29
N ARG A 291 10.39 -21.15 5.23
CA ARG A 291 10.22 -21.81 3.94
C ARG A 291 11.47 -21.63 3.07
N PRO A 292 12.03 -22.68 2.48
CA PRO A 292 13.12 -22.56 1.51
C PRO A 292 12.65 -21.87 0.22
N VAL A 293 13.37 -20.86 -0.23
CA VAL A 293 13.04 -20.07 -1.41
C VAL A 293 14.23 -19.90 -2.34
N ASP A 294 14.05 -20.22 -3.60
CA ASP A 294 14.95 -19.83 -4.70
C ASP A 294 14.29 -18.73 -5.53
N VAL A 295 15.00 -17.62 -5.77
CA VAL A 295 14.52 -16.48 -6.55
C VAL A 295 15.22 -16.43 -7.90
N PHE A 296 14.46 -16.62 -8.97
CA PHE A 296 14.95 -16.59 -10.35
C PHE A 296 14.83 -15.17 -10.90
N GLU A 297 15.92 -14.63 -11.41
CA GLU A 297 15.96 -13.26 -11.95
C GLU A 297 16.68 -13.25 -13.30
N MET A 298 16.07 -12.58 -14.29
CA MET A 298 16.63 -12.50 -15.63
C MET A 298 17.84 -11.58 -15.75
N GLU A 299 17.96 -10.61 -14.87
CA GLU A 299 19.05 -9.66 -14.76
C GLU A 299 20.15 -10.19 -13.82
N GLN A 300 21.29 -9.47 -13.76
CA GLN A 300 22.42 -9.85 -12.91
C GLN A 300 22.30 -9.32 -11.48
N GLU A 301 21.29 -8.50 -11.20
CA GLU A 301 21.02 -7.90 -9.89
C GLU A 301 19.53 -7.91 -9.58
N ALA A 302 19.20 -8.04 -8.29
CA ALA A 302 17.83 -7.93 -7.80
C ALA A 302 17.36 -6.47 -7.75
N GLY A 303 16.03 -6.27 -7.73
CA GLY A 303 15.37 -4.98 -7.60
C GLY A 303 14.32 -4.72 -8.69
N GLY A 304 14.38 -5.45 -9.82
CA GLY A 304 13.44 -5.27 -10.94
C GLY A 304 13.38 -3.81 -11.39
N MET A 305 12.18 -3.25 -11.56
CA MET A 305 12.02 -1.86 -12.01
C MET A 305 12.53 -0.81 -10.99
N ALA A 306 12.68 -1.15 -9.72
CA ALA A 306 13.34 -0.27 -8.76
C ALA A 306 14.85 -0.13 -9.05
N ARG A 307 15.49 -1.20 -9.56
CA ARG A 307 16.91 -1.19 -9.95
C ARG A 307 17.14 -0.62 -11.35
N TRP A 308 16.30 -1.01 -12.30
CA TRP A 308 16.57 -0.80 -13.72
C TRP A 308 15.71 0.32 -14.35
N GLY A 309 14.56 0.63 -13.75
CA GLY A 309 13.64 1.66 -14.27
C GLY A 309 13.69 2.98 -13.52
N ILE A 310 14.02 2.97 -12.21
CA ILE A 310 14.16 4.19 -11.40
C ILE A 310 15.62 4.64 -11.45
N PRO A 311 15.91 5.87 -11.90
CA PRO A 311 17.29 6.35 -12.01
C PRO A 311 18.04 6.42 -10.68
N SER A 312 19.37 6.20 -10.73
CA SER A 312 20.24 6.18 -9.54
C SER A 312 20.24 7.48 -8.75
N TYR A 313 20.00 8.62 -9.39
CA TYR A 313 19.89 9.92 -8.71
C TYR A 313 18.61 10.09 -7.89
N ARG A 314 17.62 9.18 -8.03
CA ARG A 314 16.41 9.09 -7.19
C ARG A 314 16.48 7.96 -6.19
N LEU A 315 17.12 6.86 -6.57
CA LEU A 315 17.30 5.68 -5.72
C LEU A 315 18.74 5.17 -5.82
N PRO A 316 19.60 5.51 -4.87
CA PRO A 316 20.98 5.05 -4.84
C PRO A 316 21.09 3.53 -4.90
N ARG A 317 22.00 3.02 -5.72
CA ARG A 317 22.12 1.58 -5.96
C ARG A 317 22.56 0.80 -4.73
N ALA A 318 23.42 1.40 -3.89
CA ALA A 318 23.86 0.78 -2.65
C ALA A 318 22.70 0.54 -1.67
N GLU A 319 21.76 1.50 -1.58
CA GLU A 319 20.55 1.36 -0.75
C GLU A 319 19.74 0.14 -1.17
N LEU A 320 19.35 0.09 -2.45
CA LEU A 320 18.55 -1.01 -2.97
C LEU A 320 19.26 -2.37 -2.85
N ALA A 321 20.57 -2.41 -3.15
CA ALA A 321 21.37 -3.65 -3.04
C ALA A 321 21.37 -4.19 -1.61
N GLY A 322 21.62 -3.34 -0.61
CA GLY A 322 21.57 -3.75 0.79
C GLY A 322 20.21 -4.27 1.22
N GLU A 323 19.12 -3.62 0.79
CA GLU A 323 17.76 -4.07 1.10
C GLU A 323 17.39 -5.40 0.42
N THR A 324 17.86 -5.63 -0.81
CA THR A 324 17.59 -6.89 -1.52
C THR A 324 18.41 -8.06 -0.99
N ASP A 325 19.59 -7.81 -0.42
CA ASP A 325 20.46 -8.85 0.17
C ASP A 325 19.86 -9.53 1.40
N ILE A 326 18.78 -8.98 1.97
CA ILE A 326 18.00 -9.61 3.04
C ILE A 326 17.53 -11.04 2.68
N VAL A 327 17.21 -11.28 1.42
CA VAL A 327 16.82 -12.61 0.95
C VAL A 327 17.97 -13.61 1.20
N LYS A 328 19.22 -13.24 0.91
CA LYS A 328 20.41 -14.05 1.18
C LYS A 328 20.65 -14.20 2.69
N THR A 329 20.53 -13.12 3.44
CA THR A 329 20.69 -13.11 4.90
C THR A 329 19.72 -14.08 5.59
N LEU A 330 18.49 -14.18 5.08
CA LEU A 330 17.49 -15.12 5.59
C LEU A 330 17.64 -16.56 5.04
N GLY A 331 18.66 -16.83 4.23
CA GLY A 331 18.95 -18.16 3.69
C GLY A 331 18.28 -18.48 2.36
N GLY A 332 17.75 -17.50 1.65
CA GLY A 332 17.26 -17.64 0.27
C GLY A 332 18.39 -17.54 -0.75
N HIS A 333 18.14 -18.03 -1.95
CA HIS A 333 19.13 -18.05 -3.03
C HIS A 333 18.63 -17.30 -4.26
N TYR A 334 19.47 -16.41 -4.81
CA TYR A 334 19.23 -15.81 -6.10
C TYR A 334 19.86 -16.64 -7.23
N ARG A 335 19.10 -16.83 -8.29
CA ARG A 335 19.52 -17.41 -9.58
C ARG A 335 19.46 -16.31 -10.63
N TYR A 336 20.55 -15.59 -10.77
CA TYR A 336 20.67 -14.49 -11.71
C TYR A 336 20.92 -14.98 -13.15
N GLY A 337 20.43 -14.22 -14.13
CA GLY A 337 20.57 -14.51 -15.55
C GLY A 337 19.61 -15.59 -16.06
N GLU A 338 18.72 -16.11 -15.20
CA GLU A 338 17.75 -17.16 -15.56
C GLU A 338 16.37 -16.55 -15.85
N LYS A 339 15.93 -16.63 -17.12
CA LYS A 339 14.69 -16.02 -17.61
C LYS A 339 13.63 -17.07 -17.93
N LEU A 340 12.44 -16.93 -17.35
CA LEU A 340 11.25 -17.71 -17.74
C LEU A 340 10.94 -17.55 -19.22
N GLY A 341 10.65 -18.66 -19.89
CA GLY A 341 10.35 -18.69 -21.32
C GLY A 341 11.58 -18.68 -22.23
N ARG A 342 12.81 -18.58 -21.67
CA ARG A 342 14.07 -18.72 -22.39
C ARG A 342 14.91 -19.88 -21.85
N ASP A 343 15.15 -19.89 -20.55
CA ASP A 343 16.06 -20.84 -19.90
C ASP A 343 15.30 -21.99 -19.20
N PHE A 344 14.05 -21.76 -18.84
CA PHE A 344 13.15 -22.72 -18.22
C PHE A 344 11.68 -22.35 -18.42
N HIS A 345 10.78 -23.32 -18.21
CA HIS A 345 9.32 -23.17 -18.14
C HIS A 345 8.78 -23.65 -16.78
N LEU A 346 7.48 -23.41 -16.51
CA LEU A 346 6.88 -23.78 -15.23
C LEU A 346 6.94 -25.30 -14.97
N ASN A 347 6.79 -26.11 -16.01
CA ASN A 347 6.90 -27.57 -15.90
C ASN A 347 8.28 -28.02 -15.44
N ASP A 348 9.34 -27.33 -15.85
CA ASP A 348 10.72 -27.68 -15.46
C ASP A 348 10.92 -27.47 -13.95
N LEU A 349 10.34 -26.39 -13.39
CA LEU A 349 10.42 -26.13 -11.94
C LEU A 349 9.66 -27.18 -11.13
N LEU A 350 8.46 -27.55 -11.56
CA LEU A 350 7.68 -28.60 -10.89
C LEU A 350 8.38 -29.94 -10.98
N ALA A 351 9.00 -30.27 -12.11
CA ALA A 351 9.81 -31.48 -12.27
C ALA A 351 11.09 -31.49 -11.40
N GLN A 352 11.62 -30.30 -11.08
CA GLN A 352 12.75 -30.12 -10.15
C GLN A 352 12.33 -30.20 -8.67
N GLY A 353 11.04 -30.42 -8.37
CA GLY A 353 10.52 -30.59 -7.02
C GLY A 353 10.20 -29.29 -6.28
N TYR A 354 9.87 -28.19 -6.99
CA TYR A 354 9.26 -27.03 -6.38
C TYR A 354 7.77 -27.29 -6.13
N ASP A 355 7.34 -27.09 -4.89
CA ASP A 355 5.96 -27.34 -4.43
C ASP A 355 5.01 -26.18 -4.71
N ALA A 356 5.54 -24.98 -4.86
CA ALA A 356 4.80 -23.79 -5.23
C ALA A 356 5.68 -22.82 -6.05
N VAL A 357 5.03 -22.03 -6.92
CA VAL A 357 5.69 -21.01 -7.75
C VAL A 357 4.97 -19.68 -7.57
N PHE A 358 5.73 -18.60 -7.38
CA PHE A 358 5.23 -17.22 -7.40
C PHE A 358 5.74 -16.50 -8.65
N LEU A 359 4.81 -15.93 -9.44
CA LEU A 359 5.11 -15.15 -10.64
C LEU A 359 5.08 -13.66 -10.33
N GLY A 360 6.26 -13.08 -10.04
CA GLY A 360 6.50 -11.65 -9.82
C GLY A 360 7.21 -10.97 -10.98
N ILE A 361 6.98 -11.43 -12.21
CA ILE A 361 7.72 -11.06 -13.43
C ILE A 361 7.50 -9.63 -13.94
N GLY A 362 6.56 -8.90 -13.35
CA GLY A 362 6.31 -7.49 -13.65
C GLY A 362 5.83 -7.19 -15.07
N CYS A 363 6.06 -5.93 -15.51
CA CYS A 363 5.74 -5.41 -16.85
C CYS A 363 7.00 -4.82 -17.47
N ALA A 364 7.87 -5.68 -18.00
CA ALA A 364 9.19 -5.29 -18.48
C ALA A 364 9.22 -4.79 -19.94
N ARG A 365 8.07 -4.69 -20.63
CA ARG A 365 8.01 -4.27 -22.03
C ARG A 365 7.42 -2.88 -22.19
N GLY A 366 8.21 -1.91 -22.65
CA GLY A 366 7.74 -0.57 -23.03
C GLY A 366 6.78 -0.61 -24.23
N GLN A 367 6.04 0.48 -24.44
CA GLN A 367 5.11 0.61 -25.57
C GLN A 367 5.56 1.74 -26.48
N PHE A 368 5.39 1.55 -27.79
CA PHE A 368 5.43 2.58 -28.82
C PHE A 368 4.11 3.34 -28.89
N LEU A 369 4.07 4.47 -29.61
CA LEU A 369 2.89 5.32 -29.71
C LEU A 369 1.73 4.65 -30.47
N GLY A 370 2.05 3.83 -31.49
CA GLY A 370 1.11 2.97 -32.20
C GLY A 370 0.29 3.58 -33.34
N PRO A 371 0.63 4.74 -33.94
CA PRO A 371 0.00 5.16 -35.19
C PRO A 371 0.30 4.18 -36.33
N PRO A 372 -0.60 4.06 -37.34
CA PRO A 372 -0.51 3.03 -38.38
C PRO A 372 0.78 3.05 -39.23
N ASP A 373 1.40 4.21 -39.41
CA ASP A 373 2.58 4.42 -40.26
C ASP A 373 3.87 4.64 -39.43
N GLU A 374 3.92 4.10 -38.21
CA GLU A 374 5.01 4.30 -37.29
C GLU A 374 6.20 3.41 -37.64
N ASP A 375 7.35 4.01 -37.99
CA ASP A 375 8.61 3.28 -38.14
C ASP A 375 9.27 3.08 -36.77
N GLN A 376 8.96 1.92 -36.16
CA GLN A 376 9.48 1.54 -34.83
C GLN A 376 10.99 1.25 -34.82
N ASN A 377 11.63 1.14 -36.00
CA ASN A 377 13.07 0.91 -36.14
C ASN A 377 13.84 2.20 -36.45
N ALA A 378 13.15 3.34 -36.56
CA ALA A 378 13.82 4.62 -36.84
C ALA A 378 14.84 4.95 -35.73
N GLN A 379 16.05 5.28 -36.13
CA GLN A 379 17.09 5.70 -35.19
C GLN A 379 16.65 6.99 -34.47
N GLY A 380 16.66 6.97 -33.12
CA GLY A 380 16.18 8.07 -32.30
C GLY A 380 14.72 7.90 -31.83
N TYR A 381 14.00 6.85 -32.25
CA TYR A 381 12.71 6.52 -31.69
C TYR A 381 12.82 5.40 -30.66
N LEU A 382 12.57 5.73 -29.37
CA LEU A 382 12.84 4.86 -28.23
C LEU A 382 11.59 4.62 -27.39
N ARG A 383 11.45 3.42 -26.85
CA ARG A 383 10.49 3.17 -25.77
C ARG A 383 11.09 3.64 -24.44
N GLY A 384 10.31 4.33 -23.61
CA GLY A 384 10.82 4.95 -22.39
C GLY A 384 11.50 3.99 -21.43
N LEU A 385 10.93 2.78 -21.25
CA LEU A 385 11.55 1.78 -20.38
C LEU A 385 12.88 1.27 -20.93
N ASP A 386 12.96 0.97 -22.23
CA ASP A 386 14.17 0.47 -22.86
C ASP A 386 15.30 1.53 -22.80
N PHE A 387 14.93 2.81 -22.97
CA PHE A 387 15.86 3.93 -22.81
C PHE A 387 16.43 3.98 -21.38
N LEU A 388 15.59 3.86 -20.35
CA LEU A 388 16.06 3.86 -18.96
C LEU A 388 16.96 2.65 -18.67
N LEU A 389 16.56 1.45 -19.13
CA LEU A 389 17.35 0.23 -18.99
C LEU A 389 18.73 0.37 -19.66
N GLU A 390 18.80 0.89 -20.89
CA GLU A 390 20.06 1.09 -21.63
C GLU A 390 20.98 2.05 -20.87
N VAL A 391 20.44 3.16 -20.36
CA VAL A 391 21.22 4.13 -19.59
C VAL A 391 21.73 3.51 -18.29
N GLU A 392 20.87 2.80 -17.55
CA GLU A 392 21.26 2.19 -16.28
C GLU A 392 22.30 1.07 -16.44
N HIS A 393 22.19 0.24 -17.47
CA HIS A 393 23.21 -0.77 -17.78
C HIS A 393 24.54 -0.11 -18.13
N SER A 394 24.52 1.00 -18.88
CA SER A 394 25.73 1.69 -19.33
C SER A 394 26.43 2.49 -18.23
N GLN A 395 25.74 2.92 -17.17
CA GLN A 395 26.37 3.60 -16.03
C GLN A 395 27.45 2.76 -15.34
N GLY A 396 27.34 1.44 -15.38
CA GLY A 396 28.34 0.51 -14.83
C GLY A 396 29.52 0.21 -15.75
N THR A 397 29.53 0.75 -16.97
CA THR A 397 30.59 0.52 -17.95
C THR A 397 31.60 1.65 -17.96
N PRO A 398 32.86 1.41 -18.39
CA PRO A 398 33.90 2.46 -18.51
C PRO A 398 33.51 3.61 -19.46
N GLU A 399 32.73 3.34 -20.49
CA GLU A 399 32.28 4.32 -21.48
C GLU A 399 31.12 5.18 -20.97
N GLY A 400 30.36 4.69 -19.97
CA GLY A 400 29.18 5.36 -19.45
C GLY A 400 28.03 5.48 -20.46
N PRO A 401 26.96 6.22 -20.11
CA PRO A 401 25.83 6.44 -21.00
C PRO A 401 26.23 7.26 -22.25
N LYS A 402 25.80 6.80 -23.43
CA LYS A 402 26.06 7.51 -24.68
C LYS A 402 25.32 8.86 -24.70
N PRO A 403 26.02 9.97 -25.00
CA PRO A 403 25.37 11.27 -25.12
C PRO A 403 24.35 11.31 -26.25
N LEU A 404 23.19 11.96 -26.00
CA LEU A 404 22.20 12.24 -27.02
C LEU A 404 22.59 13.48 -27.82
N GLU A 405 22.70 13.32 -29.15
CA GLU A 405 23.12 14.38 -30.06
C GLU A 405 21.92 15.05 -30.72
N GLY A 406 21.32 16.02 -30.05
CA GLY A 406 20.15 16.75 -30.53
C GLY A 406 19.02 16.82 -29.54
N ASP A 407 17.94 17.53 -29.91
CA ASP A 407 16.80 17.76 -29.07
C ASP A 407 16.00 16.46 -28.85
N VAL A 408 15.40 16.35 -27.66
CA VAL A 408 14.65 15.18 -27.21
C VAL A 408 13.21 15.57 -26.91
N VAL A 409 12.24 14.80 -27.43
CA VAL A 409 10.83 14.92 -27.05
C VAL A 409 10.38 13.66 -26.34
N VAL A 410 9.91 13.78 -25.09
CA VAL A 410 9.35 12.69 -24.30
C VAL A 410 7.83 12.76 -24.35
N ILE A 411 7.18 11.68 -24.77
CA ILE A 411 5.72 11.61 -24.88
C ILE A 411 5.13 10.90 -23.66
N GLY A 412 4.33 11.64 -22.90
CA GLY A 412 3.71 11.17 -21.66
C GLY A 412 3.98 12.09 -20.49
N CYS A 413 3.27 11.94 -19.37
CA CYS A 413 3.49 12.71 -18.15
C CYS A 413 3.18 11.86 -16.89
N GLY A 414 3.61 10.60 -16.91
CA GLY A 414 3.66 9.74 -15.74
C GLY A 414 5.05 9.74 -15.12
N ASN A 415 5.24 9.02 -14.00
CA ASN A 415 6.55 8.94 -13.33
C ASN A 415 7.66 8.44 -14.27
N VAL A 416 7.38 7.47 -15.14
CA VAL A 416 8.35 7.00 -16.16
C VAL A 416 8.74 8.12 -17.11
N ALA A 417 7.80 8.99 -17.51
CA ALA A 417 8.14 10.13 -18.37
C ALA A 417 9.02 11.14 -17.66
N MET A 418 8.81 11.35 -16.34
CA MET A 418 9.68 12.20 -15.53
C MET A 418 11.09 11.60 -15.40
N ASP A 419 11.19 10.31 -15.18
CA ASP A 419 12.46 9.60 -15.16
C ASP A 419 13.16 9.68 -16.52
N CYS A 420 12.46 9.47 -17.65
CA CYS A 420 13.02 9.60 -18.99
C CYS A 420 13.53 11.01 -19.29
N CYS A 421 12.73 12.04 -19.03
CA CYS A 421 13.13 13.41 -19.38
C CYS A 421 14.28 13.93 -18.52
N ARG A 422 14.30 13.59 -17.23
CA ARG A 422 15.38 13.97 -16.31
C ARG A 422 16.67 13.18 -16.59
N THR A 423 16.55 11.91 -16.98
CA THR A 423 17.69 11.10 -17.46
C THR A 423 18.22 11.63 -18.78
N ALA A 424 17.36 11.92 -19.76
CA ALA A 424 17.75 12.53 -21.02
C ALA A 424 18.48 13.86 -20.80
N ARG A 425 18.01 14.70 -19.86
CA ARG A 425 18.65 15.99 -19.53
C ARG A 425 20.09 15.84 -19.07
N ARG A 426 20.43 14.72 -18.39
CA ARG A 426 21.79 14.43 -17.90
C ARG A 426 22.76 13.99 -18.98
N ILE A 427 22.25 13.42 -20.07
CA ILE A 427 23.09 12.85 -21.15
C ILE A 427 22.96 13.59 -22.48
N VAL A 428 22.05 14.56 -22.60
CA VAL A 428 21.95 15.38 -23.82
C VAL A 428 23.12 16.34 -23.89
N LYS A 429 23.64 16.55 -25.10
CA LYS A 429 24.75 17.50 -25.33
C LYS A 429 24.37 18.93 -24.93
N PRO A 430 25.33 19.76 -24.43
CA PRO A 430 25.06 21.15 -24.12
C PRO A 430 24.41 21.91 -25.29
N GLY A 431 23.42 22.74 -25.00
CA GLY A 431 22.64 23.50 -25.97
C GLY A 431 21.41 22.79 -26.52
N CYS A 432 21.28 21.47 -26.35
CA CYS A 432 20.09 20.74 -26.75
C CYS A 432 18.99 20.82 -25.70
N GLN A 433 17.75 20.76 -26.16
CA GLN A 433 16.55 20.89 -25.34
C GLN A 433 15.86 19.54 -25.10
N VAL A 434 15.35 19.33 -23.88
CA VAL A 434 14.43 18.23 -23.55
C VAL A 434 13.03 18.81 -23.34
N THR A 435 12.04 18.25 -24.06
CA THR A 435 10.64 18.70 -24.01
C THR A 435 9.75 17.50 -23.69
N VAL A 436 8.83 17.68 -22.74
CA VAL A 436 7.76 16.69 -22.43
C VAL A 436 6.47 17.13 -23.11
N ALA A 437 5.89 16.28 -23.95
CA ALA A 437 4.59 16.53 -24.57
C ALA A 437 3.50 15.66 -23.92
N TYR A 438 2.40 16.29 -23.48
CA TYR A 438 1.32 15.62 -22.80
C TYR A 438 -0.05 16.07 -23.30
N ARG A 439 -0.91 15.09 -23.61
CA ARG A 439 -2.23 15.34 -24.23
C ARG A 439 -3.27 16.01 -23.34
N ARG A 440 -3.02 16.15 -22.03
CA ARG A 440 -3.94 16.78 -21.06
C ARG A 440 -3.26 17.97 -20.39
N ILE A 441 -4.02 18.64 -19.50
CA ILE A 441 -3.47 19.69 -18.64
C ILE A 441 -2.59 19.08 -17.53
N GLU A 442 -1.73 19.88 -16.96
CA GLU A 442 -0.81 19.50 -15.87
C GLU A 442 -1.55 18.91 -14.67
N ALA A 443 -2.66 19.52 -14.24
CA ALA A 443 -3.45 19.01 -13.10
C ALA A 443 -4.02 17.59 -13.31
N SER A 444 -3.99 17.07 -14.55
CA SER A 444 -4.38 15.70 -14.89
C SER A 444 -3.18 14.77 -15.10
N ALA A 445 -1.97 15.24 -14.86
CA ALA A 445 -0.77 14.43 -14.99
C ALA A 445 -0.74 13.33 -13.91
N PRO A 446 -0.45 12.07 -14.27
CA PRO A 446 -0.35 10.98 -13.29
C PRO A 446 0.99 10.95 -12.54
N ALA A 447 1.98 11.75 -12.97
CA ALA A 447 3.25 11.91 -12.25
C ALA A 447 3.06 12.60 -10.91
N ASP A 448 3.96 12.31 -9.98
CA ASP A 448 4.05 13.07 -8.73
C ASP A 448 4.32 14.56 -9.03
N PRO A 449 3.55 15.50 -8.45
CA PRO A 449 3.77 16.93 -8.67
C PRO A 449 5.19 17.40 -8.31
N GLU A 450 5.84 16.79 -7.33
CA GLU A 450 7.24 17.10 -6.97
C GLU A 450 8.21 16.74 -8.10
N GLU A 451 7.95 15.63 -8.81
CA GLU A 451 8.78 15.23 -9.96
C GLU A 451 8.60 16.16 -11.16
N ILE A 452 7.40 16.66 -11.41
CA ILE A 452 7.14 17.67 -12.45
C ILE A 452 7.86 18.97 -12.10
N HIS A 453 7.78 19.39 -10.83
CA HIS A 453 8.48 20.58 -10.35
C HIS A 453 10.00 20.42 -10.48
N ALA A 454 10.54 19.28 -10.09
CA ALA A 454 11.96 18.97 -10.20
C ALA A 454 12.45 18.98 -11.66
N ALA A 455 11.66 18.41 -12.58
CA ALA A 455 11.97 18.41 -14.00
C ALA A 455 12.01 19.83 -14.58
N ARG A 456 11.06 20.69 -14.21
CA ARG A 456 11.10 22.12 -14.63
C ARG A 456 12.31 22.86 -14.10
N ALA A 457 12.65 22.64 -12.83
CA ALA A 457 13.82 23.26 -12.23
C ALA A 457 15.12 22.83 -12.96
N GLU A 458 15.18 21.62 -13.51
CA GLU A 458 16.27 21.10 -14.33
C GLU A 458 16.24 21.62 -15.79
N GLY A 459 15.36 22.57 -16.14
CA GLY A 459 15.29 23.22 -17.45
C GLY A 459 14.50 22.44 -18.52
N ILE A 460 13.72 21.42 -18.14
CA ILE A 460 12.87 20.66 -19.06
C ILE A 460 11.63 21.47 -19.42
N ARG A 461 11.30 21.55 -20.71
CA ARG A 461 10.10 22.23 -21.22
C ARG A 461 8.88 21.29 -21.20
N PHE A 462 7.69 21.86 -21.02
CA PHE A 462 6.43 21.12 -21.03
C PHE A 462 5.46 21.71 -22.06
N GLU A 463 5.00 20.86 -22.96
CA GLU A 463 3.94 21.12 -23.95
C GLU A 463 2.67 20.36 -23.53
N PHE A 464 1.84 20.99 -22.70
CA PHE A 464 0.56 20.45 -22.31
C PHE A 464 -0.49 20.61 -23.42
N LEU A 465 -1.58 19.82 -23.34
CA LEU A 465 -2.63 19.78 -24.34
C LEU A 465 -2.10 19.52 -25.76
N SER A 466 -1.11 18.63 -25.87
CA SER A 466 -0.45 18.29 -27.12
C SER A 466 -0.30 16.77 -27.23
N ALA A 467 -0.93 16.20 -28.25
CA ALA A 467 -0.87 14.76 -28.53
C ALA A 467 -0.04 14.46 -29.78
N PRO A 468 0.71 13.34 -29.78
CA PRO A 468 1.46 12.93 -30.95
C PRO A 468 0.51 12.54 -32.08
N LYS A 469 0.84 12.95 -33.30
CA LYS A 469 0.13 12.61 -34.52
C LYS A 469 0.99 11.72 -35.41
N ARG A 470 2.24 12.11 -35.60
CA ARG A 470 3.19 11.39 -36.45
C ARG A 470 4.64 11.70 -36.06
N ILE A 471 5.51 10.68 -36.13
CA ILE A 471 6.96 10.86 -36.05
C ILE A 471 7.48 11.13 -37.45
N LEU A 472 8.33 12.14 -37.59
CA LEU A 472 8.93 12.51 -38.86
C LEU A 472 10.29 11.81 -38.96
N VAL A 473 10.45 11.02 -40.00
CA VAL A 473 11.64 10.20 -40.24
C VAL A 473 12.21 10.53 -41.63
N GLU A 474 13.51 10.83 -41.69
CA GLU A 474 14.25 10.98 -42.94
C GLU A 474 15.47 10.07 -42.91
N ASN A 475 15.67 9.32 -43.98
CA ASN A 475 16.80 8.37 -44.10
C ASN A 475 16.92 7.41 -42.89
N GLY A 476 15.78 6.95 -42.35
CA GLY A 476 15.74 6.05 -41.20
C GLY A 476 16.07 6.71 -39.85
N ARG A 477 16.10 8.03 -39.77
CA ARG A 477 16.38 8.80 -38.55
C ARG A 477 15.23 9.75 -38.21
N VAL A 478 14.95 9.91 -36.93
CA VAL A 478 14.00 10.92 -36.43
C VAL A 478 14.55 12.32 -36.73
N VAL A 479 13.71 13.15 -37.33
CA VAL A 479 13.98 14.58 -37.57
C VAL A 479 13.00 15.52 -36.91
N GLY A 480 11.94 14.97 -36.31
CA GLY A 480 10.93 15.74 -35.60
C GLY A 480 9.69 14.91 -35.23
N ILE A 481 8.77 15.55 -34.54
CA ILE A 481 7.46 15.00 -34.24
C ILE A 481 6.37 16.01 -34.57
N GLU A 482 5.34 15.57 -35.29
CA GLU A 482 4.12 16.32 -35.51
C GLU A 482 3.14 16.06 -34.36
N LEU A 483 2.77 17.14 -33.68
CA LEU A 483 1.79 17.13 -32.58
C LEU A 483 0.52 17.86 -33.02
N VAL A 484 -0.59 17.57 -32.36
CA VAL A 484 -1.87 18.30 -32.52
C VAL A 484 -2.29 18.87 -31.16
N ARG A 485 -2.77 20.11 -31.15
CA ARG A 485 -3.34 20.70 -29.94
C ARG A 485 -4.61 19.97 -29.52
N MET A 486 -4.79 19.84 -28.22
CA MET A 486 -5.93 19.16 -27.61
C MET A 486 -6.80 20.16 -26.85
N HIS A 487 -8.10 19.95 -26.82
CA HIS A 487 -9.00 20.67 -25.92
C HIS A 487 -9.70 19.68 -24.99
N GLN A 488 -9.98 20.12 -23.77
CA GLN A 488 -10.75 19.33 -22.81
C GLN A 488 -12.24 19.49 -23.08
N THR A 489 -12.97 18.38 -23.04
CA THR A 489 -14.43 18.38 -23.08
C THR A 489 -15.01 18.70 -21.71
N GLU A 490 -16.33 18.94 -21.66
CA GLU A 490 -17.05 18.98 -20.39
C GLU A 490 -16.90 17.64 -19.63
N PRO A 491 -16.96 17.65 -18.29
CA PRO A 491 -16.86 16.42 -17.50
C PRO A 491 -18.03 15.48 -17.84
N ASP A 492 -17.72 14.18 -17.91
CA ASP A 492 -18.75 13.13 -17.99
C ASP A 492 -19.42 12.90 -16.61
N ALA A 493 -20.38 11.97 -16.55
CA ALA A 493 -21.11 11.64 -15.32
C ALA A 493 -20.19 11.18 -14.15
N SER A 494 -18.95 10.75 -14.45
CA SER A 494 -17.93 10.40 -13.45
C SER A 494 -17.05 11.59 -13.05
N GLY A 495 -17.29 12.78 -13.60
CA GLY A 495 -16.46 13.97 -13.40
C GLY A 495 -15.17 13.99 -14.25
N ARG A 496 -14.97 13.02 -15.13
CA ARG A 496 -13.78 12.91 -15.98
C ARG A 496 -13.94 13.74 -17.25
N ARG A 497 -12.96 14.60 -17.53
CA ARG A 497 -12.87 15.35 -18.78
C ARG A 497 -12.12 14.54 -19.82
N ALA A 498 -12.74 14.26 -20.95
CA ALA A 498 -12.07 13.70 -22.11
C ALA A 498 -11.25 14.78 -22.83
N VAL A 499 -10.33 14.40 -23.69
CA VAL A 499 -9.59 15.32 -24.55
C VAL A 499 -9.81 14.94 -26.00
N LYS A 500 -10.00 15.95 -26.86
CA LYS A 500 -10.20 15.80 -28.30
C LYS A 500 -9.19 16.66 -29.06
N PRO A 501 -8.68 16.20 -30.22
CA PRO A 501 -7.81 17.01 -31.05
C PRO A 501 -8.55 18.24 -31.58
N LEU A 502 -7.86 19.35 -31.69
CA LEU A 502 -8.33 20.57 -32.33
C LEU A 502 -7.89 20.53 -33.80
N PRO A 503 -8.81 20.31 -34.75
CA PRO A 503 -8.45 20.20 -36.16
C PRO A 503 -7.73 21.47 -36.68
N GLY A 504 -6.73 21.31 -37.51
CA GLY A 504 -5.96 22.40 -38.09
C GLY A 504 -4.98 23.10 -37.15
N SER A 505 -4.71 22.47 -35.97
CA SER A 505 -3.78 23.01 -34.96
C SER A 505 -2.49 22.21 -34.88
N GLU A 506 -2.19 21.46 -35.90
CA GLU A 506 -0.98 20.66 -36.01
C GLU A 506 0.25 21.57 -36.02
N PHE A 507 1.31 21.12 -35.34
CA PHE A 507 2.59 21.79 -35.32
C PHE A 507 3.73 20.77 -35.15
N ILE A 508 4.93 21.16 -35.57
CA ILE A 508 6.10 20.30 -35.55
C ILE A 508 7.06 20.79 -34.47
N ILE A 509 7.58 19.87 -33.68
CA ILE A 509 8.79 20.08 -32.86
C ILE A 509 9.93 19.34 -33.54
N PRO A 510 10.93 20.06 -34.08
CA PRO A 510 12.16 19.44 -34.55
C PRO A 510 12.88 18.73 -33.39
N CYS A 511 13.29 17.50 -33.59
CA CYS A 511 14.08 16.75 -32.58
C CYS A 511 14.79 15.56 -33.23
N SER A 512 15.86 15.11 -32.61
CA SER A 512 16.59 13.91 -33.03
C SER A 512 16.14 12.64 -32.30
N TYR A 513 15.43 12.82 -31.17
CA TYR A 513 14.97 11.70 -30.36
C TYR A 513 13.51 11.90 -29.93
N VAL A 514 12.74 10.84 -30.04
CA VAL A 514 11.39 10.73 -29.48
C VAL A 514 11.37 9.54 -28.51
N ILE A 515 11.02 9.79 -27.25
CA ILE A 515 10.93 8.75 -26.21
C ILE A 515 9.46 8.54 -25.84
N ALA A 516 8.92 7.36 -26.17
CA ALA A 516 7.53 6.98 -25.86
C ALA A 516 7.42 6.47 -24.42
N ALA A 517 6.96 7.31 -23.49
CA ALA A 517 6.75 6.98 -22.07
C ALA A 517 5.25 6.88 -21.73
N ILE A 518 4.52 6.05 -22.49
CA ILE A 518 3.04 5.95 -22.47
C ILE A 518 2.52 4.70 -21.79
N GLY A 519 3.36 3.93 -21.15
CA GLY A 519 3.01 2.74 -20.39
C GLY A 519 3.89 1.53 -20.68
N GLN A 520 3.60 0.47 -19.94
CA GLN A 520 4.34 -0.80 -19.96
C GLN A 520 3.37 -1.95 -20.04
N LYS A 521 3.83 -3.11 -20.50
CA LYS A 521 3.06 -4.37 -20.55
C LYS A 521 3.92 -5.54 -20.08
N MET A 522 3.24 -6.54 -19.54
CA MET A 522 3.83 -7.87 -19.37
C MET A 522 4.14 -8.48 -20.75
N ASP A 523 5.20 -9.23 -20.85
CA ASP A 523 5.51 -10.01 -22.05
C ASP A 523 4.80 -11.37 -21.97
N PRO A 524 3.72 -11.59 -22.73
CA PRO A 524 2.99 -12.86 -22.67
C PRO A 524 3.74 -14.03 -23.34
N THR A 525 4.78 -13.73 -24.11
CA THR A 525 5.55 -14.77 -24.85
C THR A 525 6.45 -15.61 -23.95
N VAL A 526 6.56 -15.25 -22.67
CA VAL A 526 7.27 -16.05 -21.65
C VAL A 526 6.53 -17.34 -21.30
N PHE A 527 5.23 -17.43 -21.62
CA PHE A 527 4.41 -18.61 -21.38
C PHE A 527 4.18 -19.41 -22.67
N ILE A 528 4.24 -20.73 -22.54
CA ILE A 528 3.78 -21.68 -23.55
C ILE A 528 2.42 -22.25 -23.13
N PRO A 529 1.63 -22.84 -24.07
CA PRO A 529 0.32 -23.41 -23.74
C PRO A 529 0.35 -24.42 -22.58
N GLU A 530 1.42 -25.20 -22.49
CA GLU A 530 1.66 -26.25 -21.49
C GLU A 530 1.84 -25.66 -20.06
N ASP A 531 2.18 -24.38 -19.95
CA ASP A 531 2.25 -23.68 -18.66
C ASP A 531 0.86 -23.51 -18.03
N GLY A 532 -0.21 -23.51 -18.81
CA GLY A 532 -1.59 -23.47 -18.34
C GLY A 532 -1.99 -22.16 -17.65
N ILE A 533 -1.31 -21.06 -17.94
CA ILE A 533 -1.57 -19.73 -17.35
C ILE A 533 -2.57 -18.96 -18.20
N ALA A 534 -3.73 -18.65 -17.61
CA ALA A 534 -4.73 -17.78 -18.23
C ALA A 534 -4.32 -16.31 -18.11
N LEU A 535 -4.53 -15.57 -19.20
CA LEU A 535 -4.28 -14.13 -19.27
C LEU A 535 -5.60 -13.36 -19.38
N THR A 536 -5.66 -12.21 -18.77
CA THR A 536 -6.77 -11.28 -18.91
C THR A 536 -6.79 -10.67 -20.33
N ARG A 537 -7.89 -10.05 -20.72
CA ARG A 537 -7.98 -9.28 -21.98
C ARG A 537 -6.93 -8.17 -22.11
N TRP A 538 -6.28 -7.77 -21.01
CA TRP A 538 -5.24 -6.75 -20.98
C TRP A 538 -3.82 -7.31 -21.10
N GLY A 539 -3.70 -8.64 -21.18
CA GLY A 539 -2.41 -9.32 -21.27
C GLY A 539 -1.67 -9.45 -19.94
N THR A 540 -2.37 -9.35 -18.81
CA THR A 540 -1.83 -9.65 -17.46
C THR A 540 -2.24 -11.05 -17.03
N ILE A 541 -1.55 -11.63 -16.05
CA ILE A 541 -1.92 -12.94 -15.50
C ILE A 541 -3.25 -12.83 -14.78
N GLU A 542 -4.20 -13.72 -15.09
CA GLU A 542 -5.46 -13.79 -14.39
C GLU A 542 -5.26 -14.39 -12.99
N THR A 543 -5.68 -13.67 -11.95
CA THR A 543 -5.56 -14.12 -10.56
C THR A 543 -6.88 -13.97 -9.82
N LYS A 544 -7.11 -14.85 -8.84
CA LYS A 544 -8.16 -14.70 -7.84
C LYS A 544 -7.71 -13.75 -6.73
N GLU A 545 -8.60 -13.40 -5.81
CA GLU A 545 -8.31 -12.53 -4.66
C GLU A 545 -7.17 -13.05 -3.76
N ASN A 546 -6.98 -14.35 -3.72
CA ASN A 546 -5.93 -15.04 -2.98
C ASN A 546 -4.65 -15.29 -3.80
N PHE A 547 -4.47 -14.58 -4.89
CA PHE A 547 -3.30 -14.61 -5.77
C PHE A 547 -3.08 -15.94 -6.52
N THR A 548 -4.00 -16.92 -6.41
CA THR A 548 -3.92 -18.15 -7.23
C THR A 548 -4.19 -17.83 -8.69
N THR A 549 -3.46 -18.49 -9.59
CA THR A 549 -3.66 -18.45 -11.04
C THR A 549 -4.63 -19.54 -11.50
N SER A 550 -4.79 -19.72 -12.80
CA SER A 550 -5.50 -20.85 -13.42
C SER A 550 -4.80 -22.19 -13.19
N ARG A 551 -3.50 -22.17 -12.84
CA ARG A 551 -2.71 -23.37 -12.58
C ARG A 551 -2.53 -23.62 -11.09
N GLU A 552 -2.83 -24.83 -10.64
CA GLU A 552 -2.64 -25.23 -9.24
C GLU A 552 -1.16 -25.12 -8.81
N GLY A 553 -0.91 -24.65 -7.58
CA GLY A 553 0.42 -24.43 -7.03
C GLY A 553 1.14 -23.21 -7.62
N VAL A 554 0.55 -22.50 -8.56
CA VAL A 554 1.12 -21.29 -9.16
C VAL A 554 0.34 -20.05 -8.74
N PHE A 555 1.06 -19.06 -8.21
CA PHE A 555 0.55 -17.80 -7.72
C PHE A 555 1.15 -16.65 -8.51
N ALA A 556 0.47 -15.51 -8.57
CA ALA A 556 1.00 -14.32 -9.23
C ALA A 556 0.60 -13.03 -8.51
N GLY A 557 1.46 -12.02 -8.59
CA GLY A 557 1.21 -10.71 -8.00
C GLY A 557 2.12 -9.64 -8.61
N GLY A 558 1.98 -8.40 -8.09
CA GLY A 558 2.64 -7.24 -8.66
C GLY A 558 2.09 -6.88 -10.03
N ASP A 559 2.90 -6.15 -10.81
CA ASP A 559 2.47 -5.63 -12.11
C ASP A 559 2.14 -6.73 -13.13
N ALA A 560 2.66 -7.93 -12.96
CA ALA A 560 2.32 -9.08 -13.80
C ALA A 560 0.83 -9.44 -13.74
N ALA A 561 0.18 -9.23 -12.59
CA ALA A 561 -1.24 -9.52 -12.38
C ALA A 561 -2.12 -8.27 -12.53
N THR A 562 -1.65 -7.09 -12.14
CA THR A 562 -2.48 -5.88 -12.10
C THR A 562 -2.25 -4.90 -13.25
N GLY A 563 -1.26 -5.15 -14.10
CA GLY A 563 -0.64 -4.11 -14.94
C GLY A 563 0.22 -3.15 -14.11
N PRO A 564 0.93 -2.21 -14.76
CA PRO A 564 1.86 -1.30 -14.08
C PRO A 564 1.13 -0.44 -13.05
N LYS A 565 1.57 -0.54 -11.80
CA LYS A 565 1.02 0.20 -10.64
C LYS A 565 2.16 0.78 -9.81
N THR A 566 1.94 0.90 -8.51
CA THR A 566 2.91 1.47 -7.59
C THR A 566 3.75 0.40 -6.91
N LEU A 567 5.00 0.73 -6.59
CA LEU A 567 5.92 -0.14 -5.88
C LEU A 567 5.32 -0.65 -4.55
N ILE A 568 4.67 0.22 -3.79
CA ILE A 568 4.04 -0.17 -2.51
C ILE A 568 2.90 -1.17 -2.68
N LEU A 569 2.15 -1.12 -3.79
CA LEU A 569 1.12 -2.12 -4.09
C LEU A 569 1.73 -3.46 -4.46
N ALA A 570 2.79 -3.45 -5.26
CA ALA A 570 3.52 -4.67 -5.61
C ALA A 570 4.07 -5.38 -4.37
N MET A 571 4.66 -4.62 -3.43
CA MET A 571 5.14 -5.14 -2.15
C MET A 571 4.02 -5.74 -1.30
N ALA A 572 2.88 -5.04 -1.19
CA ALA A 572 1.72 -5.53 -0.46
C ALA A 572 1.17 -6.85 -1.03
N GLN A 573 1.17 -6.98 -2.35
CA GLN A 573 0.76 -8.21 -3.02
C GLN A 573 1.77 -9.34 -2.80
N GLY A 574 3.07 -9.05 -2.74
CA GLY A 574 4.09 -10.02 -2.39
C GLY A 574 3.88 -10.59 -0.98
N GLU A 575 3.60 -9.74 0.02
CA GLU A 575 3.26 -10.16 1.39
C GLU A 575 2.01 -11.05 1.40
N ALA A 576 0.96 -10.63 0.72
CA ALA A 576 -0.29 -11.38 0.70
C ALA A 576 -0.17 -12.72 -0.05
N ALA A 577 0.55 -12.74 -1.15
CA ALA A 577 0.83 -13.98 -1.89
C ALA A 577 1.66 -14.97 -1.07
N ALA A 578 2.65 -14.50 -0.30
CA ALA A 578 3.44 -15.36 0.60
C ALA A 578 2.56 -16.08 1.63
N LYS A 579 1.59 -15.37 2.22
CA LYS A 579 0.60 -15.98 3.13
C LYS A 579 -0.27 -17.01 2.43
N SER A 580 -0.67 -16.73 1.20
CA SER A 580 -1.47 -17.65 0.39
C SER A 580 -0.69 -18.93 0.04
N ILE A 581 0.58 -18.79 -0.31
CA ILE A 581 1.47 -19.91 -0.59
C ILE A 581 1.71 -20.76 0.68
N ASP A 582 2.00 -20.12 1.83
CA ASP A 582 2.21 -20.84 3.09
C ASP A 582 0.97 -21.65 3.48
N GLN A 583 -0.22 -21.06 3.35
CA GLN A 583 -1.47 -21.76 3.61
C GLN A 583 -1.70 -22.94 2.65
N TYR A 584 -1.50 -22.72 1.35
CA TYR A 584 -1.63 -23.75 0.33
C TYR A 584 -0.70 -24.94 0.60
N LEU A 585 0.53 -24.68 1.00
CA LEU A 585 1.49 -25.75 1.33
C LEU A 585 1.09 -26.56 2.56
N LYS A 586 0.39 -25.94 3.52
CA LYS A 586 -0.12 -26.61 4.73
C LYS A 586 -1.39 -27.42 4.48
N THR A 587 -2.32 -26.92 3.68
CA THR A 587 -3.68 -27.48 3.59
C THR A 587 -4.10 -27.88 2.18
N ARG A 588 -3.34 -27.51 1.16
CA ARG A 588 -3.70 -27.60 -0.27
C ARG A 588 -4.94 -26.77 -0.64
N GLU A 589 -5.38 -25.87 0.25
CA GLU A 589 -6.48 -24.96 0.02
C GLU A 589 -5.99 -23.51 -0.07
N PRO A 590 -6.60 -22.69 -0.94
CA PRO A 590 -6.22 -21.28 -1.07
C PRO A 590 -6.59 -20.49 0.19
N ALA A 591 -5.76 -19.52 0.54
CA ALA A 591 -6.00 -18.64 1.66
C ALA A 591 -7.25 -17.74 1.44
N PHE A 592 -7.88 -17.38 2.54
CA PHE A 592 -8.88 -16.34 2.62
C PHE A 592 -8.34 -15.18 3.49
N PHE A 593 -8.62 -13.93 3.11
CA PHE A 593 -8.10 -12.75 3.80
C PHE A 593 -9.21 -11.93 4.47
N PRO A 594 -9.62 -12.28 5.72
CA PRO A 594 -10.68 -11.55 6.45
C PRO A 594 -10.37 -10.07 6.61
N ARG A 595 -9.09 -9.73 6.83
CA ARG A 595 -8.67 -8.34 6.99
C ARG A 595 -8.90 -7.49 5.73
N THR A 596 -8.68 -8.06 4.54
CA THR A 596 -8.97 -7.37 3.28
C THR A 596 -10.46 -7.05 3.17
N ARG A 597 -11.32 -7.97 3.58
CA ARG A 597 -12.78 -7.74 3.61
C ARG A 597 -13.17 -6.70 4.66
N LEU A 598 -12.55 -6.72 5.85
CA LEU A 598 -12.76 -5.70 6.86
C LEU A 598 -12.31 -4.32 6.37
N SER A 599 -11.18 -4.19 5.70
CA SER A 599 -10.72 -2.94 5.09
C SER A 599 -11.70 -2.43 4.01
N GLN A 600 -12.33 -3.31 3.23
CA GLN A 600 -13.37 -2.93 2.27
C GLN A 600 -14.61 -2.35 2.97
N ILE A 601 -15.06 -2.99 4.06
CA ILE A 601 -16.17 -2.51 4.87
C ILE A 601 -15.82 -1.15 5.51
N ILE A 602 -14.62 -1.03 6.09
CA ILE A 602 -14.11 0.21 6.67
C ILE A 602 -14.15 1.36 5.65
N ALA A 603 -13.68 1.11 4.43
CA ALA A 603 -13.64 2.10 3.37
C ALA A 603 -15.04 2.51 2.90
N LYS A 604 -15.92 1.54 2.60
CA LYS A 604 -17.26 1.77 2.07
C LYS A 604 -18.20 2.40 3.10
N ALA A 605 -18.17 1.92 4.34
CA ALA A 605 -18.94 2.50 5.44
C ALA A 605 -18.32 3.80 5.99
N LYS A 606 -17.20 4.25 5.42
CA LYS A 606 -16.48 5.46 5.85
C LYS A 606 -16.16 5.46 7.35
N LEU A 607 -15.86 4.29 7.92
CA LEU A 607 -15.57 4.14 9.36
C LEU A 607 -14.29 4.88 9.77
N VAL A 608 -13.38 5.11 8.84
CA VAL A 608 -12.16 5.89 9.01
C VAL A 608 -12.28 7.20 8.23
N GLY A 609 -13.28 7.99 8.53
CA GLY A 609 -13.47 9.34 7.99
C GLY A 609 -12.45 10.35 8.53
N ALA A 610 -12.53 11.58 8.02
CA ALA A 610 -11.67 12.67 8.46
C ALA A 610 -11.71 12.83 9.98
N CYS A 611 -10.57 12.66 10.63
CA CYS A 611 -10.41 12.97 12.05
C CYS A 611 -10.20 14.49 12.16
N ARG A 612 -11.26 15.23 12.47
CA ARG A 612 -11.09 16.64 12.84
C ARG A 612 -10.62 16.68 14.30
N PRO A 613 -9.59 17.48 14.62
CA PRO A 613 -9.19 17.65 16.00
C PRO A 613 -10.34 18.25 16.81
N THR A 614 -10.56 17.71 18.00
CA THR A 614 -11.58 18.23 18.95
C THR A 614 -11.13 19.50 19.65
N ARG A 615 -9.86 19.86 19.52
CA ARG A 615 -9.23 21.07 20.07
C ARG A 615 -8.38 21.74 19.00
N PRO A 616 -8.14 23.05 19.09
CA PRO A 616 -7.19 23.73 18.23
C PRO A 616 -5.81 23.08 18.33
N LEU A 617 -5.19 22.80 17.20
CA LEU A 617 -3.81 22.33 17.13
C LEU A 617 -2.90 23.51 16.78
N PRO A 618 -1.66 23.52 17.29
CA PRO A 618 -0.66 24.48 16.83
C PRO A 618 -0.48 24.34 15.32
N ILE A 619 -0.37 25.48 14.63
CA ILE A 619 0.01 25.52 13.21
C ILE A 619 1.53 25.45 13.18
N GLU A 620 2.06 24.41 12.56
CA GLU A 620 3.49 24.15 12.44
C GLU A 620 3.83 23.87 10.98
N ALA A 621 4.91 24.45 10.48
CA ALA A 621 5.35 24.24 9.12
C ALA A 621 5.70 22.76 8.88
N ARG A 622 5.22 22.22 7.76
CA ARG A 622 5.63 20.90 7.30
C ARG A 622 7.10 20.93 6.90
N TYR A 623 7.82 19.84 7.16
CA TYR A 623 9.13 19.62 6.55
C TYR A 623 9.04 19.68 5.02
N THR A 624 9.99 20.35 4.41
CA THR A 624 10.15 20.43 2.96
C THR A 624 11.47 19.81 2.58
N SER A 625 11.43 18.82 1.71
CA SER A 625 12.62 18.11 1.24
C SER A 625 13.64 19.10 0.63
N LYS A 626 14.90 18.91 0.96
CA LYS A 626 16.02 19.69 0.44
C LYS A 626 16.51 19.02 -0.83
N PHE A 627 16.71 19.79 -1.87
CA PHE A 627 17.24 19.28 -3.14
C PHE A 627 18.60 19.92 -3.44
N LEU A 628 19.46 19.18 -4.13
CA LEU A 628 20.66 19.74 -4.73
C LEU A 628 20.29 20.89 -5.69
N ASP A 629 21.21 21.81 -5.89
CA ASP A 629 21.04 22.89 -6.86
C ASP A 629 20.64 22.33 -8.24
N PRO A 630 19.67 22.94 -8.95
CA PRO A 630 19.15 22.41 -10.20
C PRO A 630 20.20 22.22 -11.31
N GLU A 631 21.18 23.13 -11.43
CA GLU A 631 22.26 23.02 -12.41
C GLU A 631 23.22 21.88 -12.03
N ALA A 632 23.61 21.82 -10.76
CA ALA A 632 24.48 20.77 -10.24
C ALA A 632 23.86 19.39 -10.41
N ARG A 633 22.62 19.21 -9.97
CA ARG A 633 21.93 17.90 -10.01
C ARG A 633 21.60 17.42 -11.43
N SER A 634 21.45 18.33 -12.40
CA SER A 634 21.23 17.96 -13.80
C SER A 634 22.51 17.51 -14.52
N ALA A 635 23.67 17.70 -13.90
CA ALA A 635 25.00 17.38 -14.46
C ALA A 635 25.62 16.11 -13.83
N ASN A 636 24.98 15.48 -12.86
CA ASN A 636 25.53 14.32 -12.15
C ASN A 636 24.45 13.26 -11.86
N TRP A 637 24.85 12.15 -11.25
CA TRP A 637 24.00 11.01 -10.88
C TRP A 637 23.88 10.83 -9.36
N GLU A 638 24.31 11.83 -8.58
CA GLU A 638 24.17 11.83 -7.13
C GLU A 638 22.72 11.93 -6.72
N GLU A 639 22.38 11.41 -5.52
CA GLU A 639 21.05 11.50 -4.99
C GLU A 639 20.61 12.96 -4.87
N VAL A 640 19.53 13.30 -5.56
CA VAL A 640 19.08 14.71 -5.70
C VAL A 640 18.34 15.24 -4.50
N GLU A 641 17.74 14.37 -3.69
CA GLU A 641 16.92 14.72 -2.53
C GLU A 641 17.68 14.44 -1.23
N GLY A 642 17.87 15.46 -0.39
CA GLY A 642 18.54 15.33 0.90
C GLY A 642 17.66 14.69 1.96
N ALA A 643 18.29 14.04 2.95
CA ALA A 643 17.59 13.45 4.10
C ALA A 643 17.22 14.50 5.16
N MET A 644 16.25 14.16 6.01
CA MET A 644 15.97 14.90 7.25
C MET A 644 17.13 14.75 8.24
N THR A 645 17.43 15.81 8.98
CA THR A 645 18.20 15.69 10.22
C THR A 645 17.35 15.08 11.32
N ILE A 646 17.99 14.55 12.36
CA ILE A 646 17.30 14.02 13.56
C ILE A 646 16.34 15.04 14.15
N GLU A 647 16.76 16.30 14.22
CA GLU A 647 15.94 17.38 14.80
C GLU A 647 14.70 17.68 13.94
N GLU A 648 14.88 17.76 12.60
CA GLU A 648 13.78 17.95 11.65
C GLU A 648 12.78 16.78 11.71
N ALA A 649 13.29 15.55 11.82
CA ALA A 649 12.45 14.37 11.94
C ALA A 649 11.65 14.34 13.25
N ARG A 650 12.26 14.74 14.36
CA ARG A 650 11.57 14.90 15.65
C ARG A 650 10.48 15.97 15.59
N GLN A 651 10.79 17.13 15.02
CA GLN A 651 9.83 18.24 14.88
C GLN A 651 8.65 17.82 13.99
N GLU A 652 8.90 17.23 12.82
CA GLU A 652 7.85 16.76 11.92
C GLU A 652 7.00 15.66 12.58
N SER A 653 7.61 14.76 13.34
CA SER A 653 6.92 13.69 14.08
C SER A 653 5.94 14.22 15.13
N GLN A 654 6.21 15.38 15.74
CA GLN A 654 5.33 16.00 16.73
C GLN A 654 4.02 16.49 16.13
N ARG A 655 4.00 16.81 14.85
CA ARG A 655 2.80 17.21 14.11
C ARG A 655 1.77 16.07 13.97
N CYS A 656 2.16 14.81 14.17
CA CYS A 656 1.27 13.66 14.00
C CYS A 656 0.15 13.65 15.04
N MET A 657 -1.10 13.68 14.60
CA MET A 657 -2.30 13.67 15.44
C MET A 657 -2.65 12.29 16.00
N ARG A 658 -1.96 11.23 15.57
CA ARG A 658 -2.20 9.84 16.03
C ARG A 658 -3.66 9.43 15.88
N CYS A 659 -4.19 9.50 14.67
CA CYS A 659 -5.60 9.27 14.34
C CYS A 659 -6.01 7.78 14.43
N MET A 660 -5.40 7.00 15.33
CA MET A 660 -5.71 5.58 15.53
C MET A 660 -7.15 5.37 16.00
N ARG A 661 -7.79 4.34 15.50
CA ARG A 661 -9.16 3.94 15.85
C ARG A 661 -9.25 2.43 15.92
N LEU A 662 -10.07 1.95 16.84
CA LEU A 662 -10.41 0.54 16.91
C LEU A 662 -11.73 0.32 16.17
N ILE A 663 -11.76 -0.71 15.34
CA ILE A 663 -12.95 -1.20 14.65
C ILE A 663 -13.00 -2.70 14.85
N ALA A 664 -14.17 -3.20 15.20
CA ALA A 664 -14.39 -4.62 15.40
C ALA A 664 -15.70 -5.07 14.74
N VAL A 665 -15.74 -6.34 14.36
CA VAL A 665 -16.90 -7.01 13.82
C VAL A 665 -17.07 -8.36 14.47
N THR A 666 -18.32 -8.84 14.57
CA THR A 666 -18.61 -10.24 14.91
C THR A 666 -19.29 -10.93 13.75
N THR A 667 -19.17 -12.25 13.71
CA THR A 667 -19.73 -13.12 12.66
C THR A 667 -20.57 -14.23 13.26
N ARG A 668 -21.47 -14.79 12.47
CA ARG A 668 -22.37 -15.87 12.90
C ARG A 668 -21.62 -17.16 13.23
N ASN A 669 -20.65 -17.51 12.39
CA ASN A 669 -19.83 -18.72 12.52
C ASN A 669 -18.38 -18.33 12.78
N PRO A 670 -17.52 -19.24 13.21
CA PRO A 670 -16.09 -18.97 13.32
C PRO A 670 -15.52 -18.38 12.02
N VAL A 671 -14.70 -17.36 12.15
CA VAL A 671 -13.94 -16.81 11.04
C VAL A 671 -12.90 -17.84 10.62
N VAL A 672 -12.89 -18.19 9.36
CA VAL A 672 -11.82 -19.02 8.80
C VAL A 672 -10.58 -18.14 8.75
N GLU A 673 -9.71 -18.25 9.76
CA GLU A 673 -8.44 -17.56 9.79
C GLU A 673 -7.40 -18.36 9.03
N HIS A 674 -6.90 -17.75 7.97
CA HIS A 674 -5.68 -18.17 7.30
C HIS A 674 -4.57 -17.11 7.43
N GLU A 675 -4.83 -16.05 8.21
CA GLU A 675 -3.78 -15.13 8.62
C GLU A 675 -3.14 -15.65 9.93
N PRO A 676 -1.81 -15.75 10.01
CA PRO A 676 -1.17 -15.84 11.30
C PRO A 676 -1.56 -14.58 12.07
N THR A 677 -2.22 -14.75 13.21
CA THR A 677 -2.49 -13.65 14.14
C THR A 677 -1.18 -12.91 14.34
N ALA A 678 -1.16 -11.63 14.01
CA ALA A 678 -0.04 -10.79 14.43
C ALA A 678 0.14 -11.03 15.93
N PRO A 679 1.34 -11.36 16.40
CA PRO A 679 1.57 -11.56 17.83
C PRO A 679 1.01 -10.33 18.54
N ASN A 680 0.25 -10.57 19.59
CA ASN A 680 -0.43 -9.54 20.38
C ASN A 680 0.50 -8.34 20.53
N ALA A 681 0.01 -7.15 20.20
CA ALA A 681 0.74 -5.88 20.32
C ALA A 681 1.18 -5.54 21.76
N ALA A 682 0.96 -6.48 22.69
CA ALA A 682 1.31 -6.37 24.12
C ALA A 682 2.77 -6.73 24.44
N THR A 683 3.55 -7.21 23.47
CA THR A 683 4.97 -7.52 23.71
C THR A 683 5.90 -6.64 22.87
N PHE A 684 5.67 -5.31 22.91
CA PHE A 684 6.76 -4.34 22.60
C PHE A 684 6.29 -2.91 22.88
#